data_8907efca4e769d90cc5d109dc0c7094f
#
_entry.id   8907efca4e769d90cc5d109dc0c7094f
#
_cell.length_a   1.000
_cell.length_b   1.000
_cell.length_c   1.000
_cell.angle_alpha   90.00
_cell.angle_beta   90.00
_cell.angle_gamma   90.00
#
_symmetry.space_group_name_H-M   'P 1'
#
loop_
_entity.id
_entity.type
_entity.pdbx_description
1 polymer ?
#
loop_
_entity_poly.entity_id
_entity_poly.type
_entity_poly.pdbx_seq_one_letter_code
_entity_poly.pdbx_strand_id
1 'polypeptide(L)'
;MNDPRDIIFRTDPSGEIDGISRRRFLSLLSASAALALGSSCSRIDRGTIVPYTRRPGEIIPGVAAYYASTFQEGLATQGVLVKTREGRPIHIEGNTEHASSRGKAGLRAMGDLLGLYDPDRLRAPVHKGAPCTWDDAEKAMIRTLSAARLQDKPVLLMTGAIVSPTQKALIDDLKRSLPDLRHAAWEPNAPQSEISASSALFGSALVPRLRLDKADVIVSLQSDFLGTDANAPVFIGDFAARRAISKPTDVMNRLWVCEGSMTLTGSNADQRIQVRPSRMAALAFALARLLNESHSLPLPPGLKPEELEPFAIEPVSKSLGIDASMLRLLAADLGRARKSSLVLVGSSLPPEAHLACHLLNNMLGAERNTVDLNSALPAPELLTFADLRDIFSEAAQGKFAAGIFWDSNPAYAFPDRSLWKSAVTKIPETFRIGLYEDETALDCAWRLPEHHWLEAWGDFESASDYISLRQPAIGAIHDTRQAEDFLVSCMRQMKIQDSRNYLEYLKFRWLLNVYPQGSPVPFETFWSAAVHDGGVINETEGPAPLVMNMDAIRSALTASAKTNLESLSGEMELVLYPGAGVYDGRYANNGWLNELPDPVTKATWCNPAMLSTADAERLALKDEDLVEISNGNKTVEAPVIIQPGQAPGVVGLALGYGRLTGNVAVGIGTNAYPLIDASSSSPYLLDGIKIRRKENGERRAIPRRQIHDSMEGHNQIRSWTVEELSKKTADKQDGREKHEMSSLIPKLKFPERKWSMVIDLSACVGCSACVIACQSENNIPVVGPERVLTGREMQWIRIDRYYHGDPRDPSVLLQPMLCQHCDNAPCEIVCPVNATTHSPDGLNQMIYNRCVGTRYCSNNCPFKVRRFNFFDYTSMKKEPESLVYNPEVTVRPRGVMEKCTFCIQRIENVKQKARVEGRQIEDGEIQTACSAACPAGAIVFGNLNDAQSRVAELSKSNRSYRLLEELGIQPSVTYLADVSNPAKEESKA
;
A
#
# COMPACT_ATOMS: atom_id res chain seq x y z
N MET A 1 3.73 -49.41 1.87
CA MET A 1 4.64 -49.31 3.02
C MET A 1 5.84 -50.16 2.70
N ASN A 2 6.85 -49.63 2.08
CA ASN A 2 8.20 -50.21 2.01
C ASN A 2 9.16 -49.05 1.81
N ASP A 3 10.09 -48.91 2.73
CA ASP A 3 11.10 -47.82 2.78
C ASP A 3 12.12 -48.03 1.65
N PRO A 4 12.49 -47.02 0.86
CA PRO A 4 13.40 -47.16 -0.28
C PRO A 4 14.90 -47.23 0.12
N ARG A 5 15.25 -47.48 1.38
CA ARG A 5 16.63 -47.38 1.88
C ARG A 5 17.41 -48.67 1.99
N ASP A 6 16.84 -49.83 1.62
CA ASP A 6 17.50 -51.14 1.73
C ASP A 6 17.86 -51.71 0.36
N ILE A 7 18.76 -51.07 -0.38
CA ILE A 7 19.55 -51.75 -1.40
C ILE A 7 21.02 -51.76 -0.95
N ILE A 8 21.36 -52.69 -0.12
CA ILE A 8 22.76 -53.04 0.21
C ILE A 8 23.23 -54.04 -0.85
N PHE A 9 24.21 -53.62 -1.64
CA PHE A 9 24.97 -54.53 -2.49
C PHE A 9 25.76 -55.50 -1.62
N ARG A 10 25.32 -56.74 -1.55
CA ARG A 10 26.14 -57.83 -1.06
C ARG A 10 27.08 -58.29 -2.18
N THR A 11 28.37 -58.09 -2.02
CA THR A 11 29.41 -58.77 -2.81
C THR A 11 29.67 -60.12 -2.23
N ASP A 12 29.48 -61.17 -3.04
CA ASP A 12 29.83 -62.56 -2.70
C ASP A 12 31.34 -62.72 -2.86
N PRO A 13 32.08 -63.36 -1.94
CA PRO A 13 33.52 -63.49 -1.97
C PRO A 13 34.14 -64.35 -3.08
N SER A 14 33.35 -64.96 -3.96
CA SER A 14 33.83 -65.91 -4.96
C SER A 14 34.22 -65.34 -6.33
N GLY A 15 34.16 -64.04 -6.54
CA GLY A 15 34.88 -63.36 -7.65
C GLY A 15 34.58 -63.80 -9.08
N GLU A 16 33.52 -64.51 -9.39
CA GLU A 16 33.11 -64.83 -10.75
C GLU A 16 32.02 -63.89 -11.23
N ILE A 17 32.37 -63.00 -12.15
CA ILE A 17 31.44 -62.15 -12.88
C ILE A 17 30.78 -63.00 -13.96
N ASP A 18 29.59 -63.50 -13.68
CA ASP A 18 28.77 -64.17 -14.65
C ASP A 18 28.41 -63.16 -15.78
N GLY A 19 28.90 -63.42 -16.99
CA GLY A 19 28.86 -62.57 -18.13
C GLY A 19 27.40 -62.20 -18.54
N ILE A 20 27.03 -60.93 -18.31
CA ILE A 20 25.78 -60.40 -18.86
C ILE A 20 25.80 -60.58 -20.37
N SER A 21 24.92 -61.45 -20.92
CA SER A 21 24.83 -61.69 -22.34
C SER A 21 24.64 -60.34 -23.11
N ARG A 22 25.27 -60.17 -24.26
CA ARG A 22 25.14 -59.00 -25.10
C ARG A 22 23.70 -58.56 -25.29
N ARG A 23 22.78 -59.49 -25.35
CA ARG A 23 21.33 -59.22 -25.47
C ARG A 23 20.72 -58.57 -24.21
N ARG A 24 21.17 -58.99 -23.04
CA ARG A 24 20.75 -58.43 -21.72
C ARG A 24 21.39 -57.07 -21.47
N PHE A 25 22.64 -56.89 -21.90
CA PHE A 25 23.32 -55.60 -21.88
C PHE A 25 22.65 -54.58 -22.80
N LEU A 26 22.31 -54.96 -24.04
CA LEU A 26 21.59 -54.10 -24.98
C LEU A 26 20.16 -53.80 -24.54
N SER A 27 19.46 -54.75 -23.86
CA SER A 27 18.14 -54.49 -23.29
C SER A 27 18.19 -53.57 -22.07
N LEU A 28 19.24 -53.65 -21.25
CA LEU A 28 19.47 -52.70 -20.14
C LEU A 28 19.87 -51.29 -20.65
N LEU A 29 20.67 -51.25 -21.70
CA LEU A 29 21.06 -49.99 -22.35
C LEU A 29 19.86 -49.35 -23.07
N SER A 30 18.99 -50.10 -23.70
CA SER A 30 17.77 -49.57 -24.31
C SER A 30 16.73 -49.16 -23.27
N ALA A 31 16.60 -49.86 -22.16
CA ALA A 31 15.74 -49.44 -21.07
C ALA A 31 16.27 -48.21 -20.35
N SER A 32 17.60 -48.10 -20.15
CA SER A 32 18.20 -46.90 -19.58
C SER A 32 18.16 -45.69 -20.56
N ALA A 33 18.31 -45.96 -21.86
CA ALA A 33 18.11 -44.91 -22.88
C ALA A 33 16.64 -44.47 -22.98
N ALA A 34 15.67 -45.40 -22.88
CA ALA A 34 14.26 -45.04 -22.81
C ALA A 34 13.89 -44.29 -21.51
N LEU A 35 14.50 -44.66 -20.38
CA LEU A 35 14.37 -43.90 -19.13
C LEU A 35 15.06 -42.52 -19.19
N ALA A 36 16.21 -42.41 -19.83
CA ALA A 36 16.90 -41.13 -20.06
C ALA A 36 16.16 -40.25 -21.06
N LEU A 37 15.52 -40.84 -22.06
CA LEU A 37 14.67 -40.13 -23.04
C LEU A 37 13.30 -39.76 -22.43
N GLY A 38 12.81 -40.54 -21.46
CA GLY A 38 11.56 -40.24 -20.73
C GLY A 38 11.74 -39.26 -19.58
N SER A 39 12.97 -39.11 -19.03
CA SER A 39 13.26 -38.14 -17.95
C SER A 39 13.96 -36.86 -18.41
N SER A 40 14.42 -36.78 -19.65
CA SER A 40 14.95 -35.55 -20.23
C SER A 40 13.83 -34.83 -20.97
N CYS A 41 13.33 -33.81 -20.36
CA CYS A 41 12.30 -32.87 -20.77
C CYS A 41 10.93 -33.15 -20.14
N SER A 42 10.80 -32.97 -18.83
CA SER A 42 9.62 -32.25 -18.39
C SER A 42 9.74 -30.82 -18.95
N ARG A 43 9.43 -30.66 -20.22
CA ARG A 43 9.08 -29.34 -20.73
C ARG A 43 7.94 -28.89 -19.82
N ILE A 44 8.20 -27.89 -19.02
CA ILE A 44 7.14 -27.09 -18.41
C ILE A 44 6.18 -26.87 -19.57
N ASP A 45 4.94 -27.31 -19.41
CA ASP A 45 3.90 -27.16 -20.42
C ASP A 45 3.67 -25.65 -20.57
N ARG A 46 4.44 -25.06 -21.47
CA ARG A 46 4.39 -23.62 -21.76
C ARG A 46 3.20 -23.42 -22.66
N GLY A 47 2.00 -23.60 -22.17
CA GLY A 47 0.75 -23.39 -22.88
C GLY A 47 0.79 -23.55 -24.39
N THR A 48 -0.20 -24.08 -24.99
CA THR A 48 -0.27 -24.21 -26.48
C THR A 48 -0.33 -22.81 -27.06
N ILE A 49 0.67 -22.42 -27.89
CA ILE A 49 0.56 -21.21 -28.70
C ILE A 49 -0.56 -21.46 -29.72
N VAL A 50 -1.74 -20.93 -29.44
CA VAL A 50 -2.86 -20.95 -30.38
C VAL A 50 -2.75 -19.69 -31.23
N PRO A 51 -2.44 -19.81 -32.54
CA PRO A 51 -2.41 -18.63 -33.40
C PRO A 51 -3.83 -18.04 -33.52
N TYR A 52 -3.93 -16.72 -33.62
CA TYR A 52 -5.19 -16.06 -33.87
C TYR A 52 -5.81 -16.58 -35.18
N THR A 53 -7.03 -17.10 -35.11
CA THR A 53 -7.80 -17.43 -36.34
C THR A 53 -8.23 -16.15 -37.05
N ARG A 54 -8.41 -15.04 -36.30
CA ARG A 54 -8.60 -13.69 -36.80
C ARG A 54 -7.85 -12.73 -35.91
N ARG A 55 -6.84 -12.04 -36.44
CA ARG A 55 -6.07 -11.06 -35.68
C ARG A 55 -7.00 -9.92 -35.22
N PRO A 56 -7.09 -9.60 -33.90
CA PRO A 56 -7.71 -8.36 -33.47
C PRO A 56 -6.95 -7.17 -34.09
N GLY A 57 -7.67 -6.21 -34.68
CA GLY A 57 -7.04 -5.07 -35.37
C GLY A 57 -6.13 -4.22 -34.50
N GLU A 58 -6.40 -4.23 -33.20
CA GLU A 58 -5.77 -3.37 -32.18
C GLU A 58 -4.60 -4.04 -31.45
N ILE A 59 -4.42 -5.35 -31.57
CA ILE A 59 -3.34 -6.08 -30.90
C ILE A 59 -2.22 -6.41 -31.88
N ILE A 60 -1.02 -5.91 -31.60
CA ILE A 60 0.21 -6.28 -32.30
C ILE A 60 0.94 -7.31 -31.43
N PRO A 61 1.09 -8.57 -31.87
CA PRO A 61 1.82 -9.57 -31.09
C PRO A 61 3.24 -9.10 -30.75
N GLY A 62 3.64 -9.25 -29.50
CA GLY A 62 4.94 -8.80 -29.03
C GLY A 62 5.01 -7.33 -28.59
N VAL A 63 3.97 -6.53 -28.84
CA VAL A 63 3.89 -5.12 -28.41
C VAL A 63 2.89 -5.00 -27.26
N ALA A 64 3.28 -4.30 -26.19
CA ALA A 64 2.38 -4.01 -25.08
C ALA A 64 1.33 -2.96 -25.47
N ALA A 65 0.09 -3.16 -25.03
CA ALA A 65 -0.94 -2.13 -25.05
C ALA A 65 -1.16 -1.60 -23.61
N TYR A 66 -1.53 -0.33 -23.50
CA TYR A 66 -1.77 0.34 -22.22
C TYR A 66 -3.20 0.86 -22.17
N TYR A 67 -3.86 0.64 -21.05
CA TYR A 67 -5.22 1.11 -20.77
C TYR A 67 -5.20 2.05 -19.57
N ALA A 68 -5.67 3.28 -19.74
CA ALA A 68 -5.91 4.19 -18.65
C ALA A 68 -7.12 3.70 -17.85
N SER A 69 -7.00 3.62 -16.54
CA SER A 69 -8.07 3.14 -15.66
C SER A 69 -7.96 3.79 -14.29
N THR A 70 -8.97 3.59 -13.43
CA THR A 70 -8.99 4.13 -12.07
C THR A 70 -9.13 3.00 -11.06
N PHE A 71 -8.20 2.94 -10.13
CA PHE A 71 -8.26 2.11 -8.93
C PHE A 71 -8.90 2.91 -7.79
N GLN A 72 -9.87 2.31 -7.10
CA GLN A 72 -10.51 2.88 -5.91
C GLN A 72 -10.15 2.07 -4.67
N GLU A 73 -9.85 2.78 -3.58
CA GLU A 73 -9.65 2.18 -2.26
C GLU A 73 -10.30 3.07 -1.18
N GLY A 74 -11.41 2.60 -0.60
CA GLY A 74 -12.23 3.43 0.27
C GLY A 74 -12.70 4.70 -0.45
N LEU A 75 -12.34 5.86 0.10
CA LEU A 75 -12.66 7.17 -0.50
C LEU A 75 -11.63 7.64 -1.52
N ALA A 76 -10.45 7.04 -1.55
CA ALA A 76 -9.37 7.47 -2.43
C ALA A 76 -9.43 6.80 -3.81
N THR A 77 -9.00 7.54 -4.83
CA THR A 77 -8.90 7.07 -6.20
C THR A 77 -7.52 7.35 -6.77
N GLN A 78 -7.02 6.43 -7.58
CA GLN A 78 -5.70 6.51 -8.20
C GLN A 78 -5.81 6.19 -9.69
N GLY A 79 -5.38 7.12 -10.53
CA GLY A 79 -5.29 6.89 -11.97
C GLY A 79 -4.10 6.00 -12.31
N VAL A 80 -4.36 4.94 -13.06
CA VAL A 80 -3.35 3.94 -13.41
C VAL A 80 -3.31 3.68 -14.91
N LEU A 81 -2.14 3.26 -15.38
CA LEU A 81 -1.94 2.68 -16.71
C LEU A 81 -1.72 1.17 -16.55
N VAL A 82 -2.60 0.39 -17.13
CA VAL A 82 -2.55 -1.07 -17.10
C VAL A 82 -1.84 -1.57 -18.34
N LYS A 83 -0.62 -2.12 -18.18
CA LYS A 83 0.16 -2.74 -19.25
C LYS A 83 -0.39 -4.13 -19.54
N THR A 84 -0.79 -4.38 -20.79
CA THR A 84 -1.28 -5.68 -21.24
C THR A 84 -0.36 -6.27 -22.30
N ARG A 85 -0.29 -7.60 -22.33
CA ARG A 85 0.37 -8.38 -23.40
C ARG A 85 -0.61 -9.43 -23.91
N GLU A 86 -0.86 -9.39 -25.21
CA GLU A 86 -1.85 -10.28 -25.86
C GLU A 86 -3.20 -10.31 -25.13
N GLY A 87 -3.68 -9.13 -24.71
CA GLY A 87 -4.98 -8.95 -24.05
C GLY A 87 -5.01 -9.31 -22.55
N ARG A 88 -3.88 -9.62 -21.91
CA ARG A 88 -3.81 -9.90 -20.47
C ARG A 88 -3.00 -8.84 -19.71
N PRO A 89 -3.52 -8.27 -18.63
CA PRO A 89 -2.80 -7.38 -17.73
C PRO A 89 -1.60 -8.07 -17.08
N ILE A 90 -0.44 -7.42 -17.13
CA ILE A 90 0.82 -7.96 -16.58
C ILE A 90 1.57 -6.98 -15.66
N HIS A 91 1.22 -5.69 -15.71
CA HIS A 91 1.85 -4.67 -14.87
C HIS A 91 0.97 -3.43 -14.76
N ILE A 92 1.07 -2.71 -13.65
CA ILE A 92 0.32 -1.48 -13.38
C ILE A 92 1.30 -0.37 -13.02
N GLU A 93 1.13 0.80 -13.63
CA GLU A 93 1.88 2.03 -13.37
C GLU A 93 0.92 3.19 -13.10
N GLY A 94 1.41 4.31 -12.57
CA GLY A 94 0.58 5.51 -12.40
C GLY A 94 0.34 6.23 -13.72
N ASN A 95 -0.88 6.75 -13.91
CA ASN A 95 -1.25 7.57 -15.07
C ASN A 95 -0.87 9.03 -14.84
N THR A 96 0.07 9.57 -15.61
CA THR A 96 0.54 10.96 -15.52
C THR A 96 -0.52 11.98 -15.93
N GLU A 97 -1.44 11.59 -16.82
CA GLU A 97 -2.54 12.44 -17.29
C GLU A 97 -3.69 12.55 -16.29
N HIS A 98 -3.71 11.72 -15.26
CA HIS A 98 -4.75 11.75 -14.23
C HIS A 98 -4.53 12.94 -13.29
N ALA A 99 -5.40 13.94 -13.34
CA ALA A 99 -5.22 15.23 -12.67
C ALA A 99 -5.10 15.13 -11.14
N SER A 100 -5.81 14.20 -10.49
CA SER A 100 -5.77 14.02 -9.04
C SER A 100 -4.49 13.29 -8.59
N SER A 101 -4.16 12.13 -9.16
CA SER A 101 -3.02 11.30 -8.73
C SER A 101 -1.69 11.65 -9.40
N ARG A 102 -1.69 12.37 -10.54
CA ARG A 102 -0.50 12.91 -11.20
C ARG A 102 0.63 11.87 -11.40
N GLY A 103 0.29 10.68 -11.89
CA GLY A 103 1.24 9.59 -12.09
C GLY A 103 1.64 8.82 -10.83
N LYS A 104 0.98 9.05 -9.69
CA LYS A 104 1.27 8.36 -8.43
C LYS A 104 0.30 7.21 -8.23
N ALA A 105 0.85 5.99 -8.07
CA ALA A 105 0.08 4.79 -7.76
C ALA A 105 0.69 4.07 -6.55
N GLY A 106 -0.17 3.51 -5.72
CA GLY A 106 0.21 2.84 -4.49
C GLY A 106 0.57 1.37 -4.70
N LEU A 107 1.25 0.82 -3.70
CA LEU A 107 1.64 -0.58 -3.68
C LEU A 107 0.45 -1.54 -3.82
N ARG A 108 -0.73 -1.17 -3.24
CA ARG A 108 -1.94 -2.01 -3.29
C ARG A 108 -2.58 -2.00 -4.67
N ALA A 109 -2.64 -0.86 -5.34
CA ALA A 109 -3.11 -0.78 -6.73
C ALA A 109 -2.27 -1.65 -7.67
N MET A 110 -0.93 -1.61 -7.52
CA MET A 110 -0.01 -2.44 -8.30
C MET A 110 -0.08 -3.92 -7.89
N GLY A 111 -0.23 -4.20 -6.61
CA GLY A 111 -0.27 -5.56 -6.07
C GLY A 111 -1.56 -6.31 -6.40
N ASP A 112 -2.67 -5.58 -6.53
CA ASP A 112 -3.98 -6.17 -6.82
C ASP A 112 -4.13 -6.72 -8.25
N LEU A 113 -3.13 -6.49 -9.10
CA LEU A 113 -2.99 -7.25 -10.34
C LEU A 113 -3.00 -8.76 -10.10
N LEU A 114 -2.41 -9.24 -9.00
CA LEU A 114 -2.45 -10.67 -8.64
C LEU A 114 -3.87 -11.12 -8.28
N GLY A 115 -4.69 -10.22 -7.73
CA GLY A 115 -6.11 -10.48 -7.40
C GLY A 115 -6.95 -10.83 -8.63
N LEU A 116 -6.65 -10.25 -9.80
CA LEU A 116 -7.32 -10.59 -11.06
C LEU A 116 -7.20 -12.09 -11.39
N TYR A 117 -6.03 -12.66 -11.13
CA TYR A 117 -5.68 -14.04 -11.47
C TYR A 117 -5.74 -15.00 -10.29
N ASP A 118 -6.33 -14.56 -9.18
CA ASP A 118 -6.46 -15.37 -7.97
C ASP A 118 -7.34 -16.60 -8.23
N PRO A 119 -6.84 -17.82 -8.01
CA PRO A 119 -7.62 -19.05 -8.22
C PRO A 119 -8.80 -19.20 -7.25
N ASP A 120 -8.81 -18.47 -6.13
CA ASP A 120 -9.87 -18.50 -5.12
C ASP A 120 -11.06 -17.59 -5.46
N ARG A 121 -11.01 -16.85 -6.56
CA ARG A 121 -12.16 -16.07 -7.03
C ARG A 121 -13.38 -16.96 -7.28
N LEU A 122 -14.55 -16.48 -6.93
CA LEU A 122 -15.82 -17.08 -7.34
C LEU A 122 -15.89 -17.14 -8.87
N ARG A 123 -16.26 -18.29 -9.42
CA ARG A 123 -16.21 -18.55 -10.88
C ARG A 123 -17.58 -18.56 -11.55
N ALA A 124 -18.61 -18.83 -10.80
CA ALA A 124 -20.01 -18.91 -11.28
C ALA A 124 -20.97 -18.70 -10.12
N PRO A 125 -22.22 -18.30 -10.36
CA PRO A 125 -23.22 -18.13 -9.31
C PRO A 125 -23.49 -19.42 -8.54
N VAL A 126 -23.74 -19.27 -7.23
CA VAL A 126 -24.05 -20.38 -6.32
C VAL A 126 -25.26 -20.02 -5.48
N HIS A 127 -26.22 -20.94 -5.36
CA HIS A 127 -27.39 -20.82 -4.48
C HIS A 127 -27.39 -21.95 -3.45
N LYS A 128 -27.34 -21.59 -2.16
CA LYS A 128 -27.32 -22.56 -1.03
C LYS A 128 -26.31 -23.69 -1.21
N GLY A 129 -25.11 -23.36 -1.71
CA GLY A 129 -24.01 -24.30 -1.94
C GLY A 129 -24.09 -25.10 -3.25
N ALA A 130 -25.16 -24.94 -4.06
CA ALA A 130 -25.28 -25.60 -5.37
C ALA A 130 -25.05 -24.59 -6.50
N PRO A 131 -24.35 -24.95 -7.60
CA PRO A 131 -24.22 -24.11 -8.79
C PRO A 131 -25.60 -23.74 -9.36
N CYS A 132 -25.74 -22.50 -9.81
CA CYS A 132 -26.96 -22.00 -10.47
C CYS A 132 -26.56 -21.09 -11.64
N THR A 133 -27.55 -20.58 -12.35
CA THR A 133 -27.32 -19.66 -13.46
C THR A 133 -27.58 -18.21 -13.08
N TRP A 134 -27.02 -17.26 -13.84
CA TRP A 134 -27.32 -15.84 -13.69
C TRP A 134 -28.83 -15.54 -13.90
N ASP A 135 -29.48 -16.26 -14.80
CA ASP A 135 -30.94 -16.12 -15.03
C ASP A 135 -31.75 -16.53 -13.80
N ASP A 136 -31.32 -17.57 -13.07
CA ASP A 136 -31.95 -17.95 -11.80
C ASP A 136 -31.76 -16.87 -10.74
N ALA A 137 -30.55 -16.28 -10.67
CA ALA A 137 -30.24 -15.19 -9.73
C ALA A 137 -31.04 -13.93 -10.04
N GLU A 138 -31.15 -13.53 -11.33
CA GLU A 138 -31.99 -12.38 -11.75
C GLU A 138 -33.47 -12.60 -11.39
N LYS A 139 -34.01 -13.77 -11.73
CA LYS A 139 -35.41 -14.12 -11.39
C LYS A 139 -35.64 -14.11 -9.88
N ALA A 140 -34.68 -14.61 -9.10
CA ALA A 140 -34.78 -14.58 -7.64
C ALA A 140 -34.74 -13.15 -7.11
N MET A 141 -33.79 -12.32 -7.56
CA MET A 141 -33.68 -10.91 -7.17
C MET A 141 -34.97 -10.14 -7.50
N ILE A 142 -35.44 -10.22 -8.75
CA ILE A 142 -36.65 -9.52 -9.20
C ILE A 142 -37.87 -9.95 -8.37
N ARG A 143 -38.04 -11.26 -8.15
CA ARG A 143 -39.14 -11.79 -7.33
C ARG A 143 -39.04 -11.27 -5.90
N THR A 144 -37.87 -11.26 -5.32
CA THR A 144 -37.62 -10.80 -3.94
C THR A 144 -37.91 -9.31 -3.79
N LEU A 145 -37.39 -8.47 -4.69
CA LEU A 145 -37.63 -7.02 -4.67
C LEU A 145 -39.09 -6.69 -4.92
N SER A 146 -39.74 -7.39 -5.85
CA SER A 146 -41.18 -7.21 -6.13
C SER A 146 -42.05 -7.62 -4.94
N ALA A 147 -41.70 -8.72 -4.25
CA ALA A 147 -42.41 -9.16 -3.06
C ALA A 147 -42.25 -8.20 -1.88
N ALA A 148 -41.05 -7.67 -1.69
CA ALA A 148 -40.75 -6.67 -0.67
C ALA A 148 -41.58 -5.40 -0.86
N ARG A 149 -41.65 -4.92 -2.11
CA ARG A 149 -42.52 -3.77 -2.48
C ARG A 149 -44.00 -4.00 -2.17
N LEU A 150 -44.52 -5.19 -2.46
CA LEU A 150 -45.91 -5.54 -2.19
C LEU A 150 -46.22 -5.70 -0.70
N GLN A 151 -45.23 -6.10 0.10
CA GLN A 151 -45.39 -6.33 1.54
C GLN A 151 -45.05 -5.10 2.40
N ASP A 152 -44.60 -4.02 1.78
CA ASP A 152 -44.15 -2.80 2.46
C ASP A 152 -43.07 -3.11 3.50
N LYS A 153 -42.12 -3.99 3.14
CA LYS A 153 -40.99 -4.39 3.99
C LYS A 153 -39.68 -3.89 3.43
N PRO A 154 -38.81 -3.33 4.27
CA PRO A 154 -37.53 -2.80 3.82
C PRO A 154 -36.63 -3.89 3.26
N VAL A 155 -35.84 -3.50 2.24
CA VAL A 155 -34.71 -4.26 1.70
C VAL A 155 -33.42 -3.57 2.16
N LEU A 156 -32.50 -4.32 2.74
CA LEU A 156 -31.19 -3.83 3.11
C LEU A 156 -30.24 -3.97 1.90
N LEU A 157 -29.74 -2.85 1.39
CA LEU A 157 -28.63 -2.81 0.44
C LEU A 157 -27.39 -2.29 1.16
N MET A 158 -26.44 -3.17 1.46
CA MET A 158 -25.17 -2.82 2.09
C MET A 158 -24.06 -2.78 1.04
N THR A 159 -23.32 -1.67 0.99
CA THR A 159 -22.24 -1.46 0.02
C THR A 159 -20.96 -0.98 0.72
N GLY A 160 -19.81 -1.02 0.03
CA GLY A 160 -18.67 -0.19 0.37
C GLY A 160 -18.94 1.30 0.14
N ALA A 161 -17.93 2.13 0.24
CA ALA A 161 -18.03 3.57 -0.05
C ALA A 161 -18.38 3.82 -1.52
N ILE A 162 -19.44 4.59 -1.76
CA ILE A 162 -19.89 4.98 -3.11
C ILE A 162 -19.33 6.37 -3.44
N VAL A 163 -18.25 6.41 -4.21
CA VAL A 163 -17.66 7.66 -4.73
C VAL A 163 -17.92 7.87 -6.22
N SER A 164 -18.64 6.93 -6.85
CA SER A 164 -19.07 7.01 -8.24
C SER A 164 -20.40 7.78 -8.35
N PRO A 165 -20.45 8.88 -9.10
CA PRO A 165 -21.71 9.60 -9.35
C PRO A 165 -22.71 8.73 -10.10
N THR A 166 -22.26 7.84 -10.98
CA THR A 166 -23.15 6.94 -11.73
C THR A 166 -23.69 5.81 -10.84
N GLN A 167 -22.88 5.22 -9.95
CA GLN A 167 -23.37 4.25 -8.96
C GLN A 167 -24.38 4.88 -8.01
N LYS A 168 -24.11 6.10 -7.53
CA LYS A 168 -25.05 6.85 -6.69
C LYS A 168 -26.38 7.02 -7.40
N ALA A 169 -26.36 7.45 -8.67
CA ALA A 169 -27.58 7.61 -9.47
C ALA A 169 -28.32 6.29 -9.67
N LEU A 170 -27.61 5.17 -9.87
CA LEU A 170 -28.21 3.83 -9.99
C LEU A 170 -28.96 3.43 -8.70
N ILE A 171 -28.34 3.66 -7.55
CA ILE A 171 -28.93 3.38 -6.23
C ILE A 171 -30.15 4.30 -6.01
N ASP A 172 -30.06 5.57 -6.40
CA ASP A 172 -31.19 6.51 -6.27
C ASP A 172 -32.37 6.15 -7.19
N ASP A 173 -32.10 5.64 -8.40
CA ASP A 173 -33.12 5.11 -9.30
C ASP A 173 -33.80 3.90 -8.66
N LEU A 174 -33.05 3.02 -8.02
CA LEU A 174 -33.59 1.87 -7.31
C LEU A 174 -34.44 2.30 -6.09
N LYS A 175 -33.98 3.27 -5.29
CA LYS A 175 -34.72 3.85 -4.15
C LYS A 175 -36.03 4.45 -4.57
N ARG A 176 -36.09 5.16 -5.72
CA ARG A 176 -37.32 5.73 -6.23
C ARG A 176 -38.38 4.68 -6.53
N SER A 177 -37.97 3.49 -6.93
CA SER A 177 -38.89 2.38 -7.23
C SER A 177 -39.20 1.49 -6.03
N LEU A 178 -38.30 1.50 -5.05
CA LEU A 178 -38.37 0.77 -3.77
C LEU A 178 -38.17 1.78 -2.64
N PRO A 179 -39.22 2.55 -2.25
CA PRO A 179 -39.05 3.61 -1.24
C PRO A 179 -38.53 3.12 0.10
N ASP A 180 -38.81 1.86 0.44
CA ASP A 180 -38.32 1.21 1.66
C ASP A 180 -36.90 0.56 1.49
N LEU A 181 -36.19 0.85 0.38
CA LEU A 181 -34.82 0.42 0.24
C LEU A 181 -33.93 1.19 1.22
N ARG A 182 -33.34 0.48 2.20
CA ARG A 182 -32.40 1.04 3.15
C ARG A 182 -30.99 0.79 2.63
N HIS A 183 -30.39 1.83 2.05
CA HIS A 183 -28.98 1.79 1.64
C HIS A 183 -28.07 2.04 2.84
N ALA A 184 -27.12 1.13 3.07
CA ALA A 184 -26.16 1.11 4.16
C ALA A 184 -24.75 1.10 3.58
N ALA A 185 -24.21 2.27 3.22
CA ALA A 185 -22.82 2.38 2.78
C ALA A 185 -21.91 2.32 4.00
N TRP A 186 -20.96 1.38 4.01
CA TRP A 186 -20.04 1.19 5.10
C TRP A 186 -18.66 0.79 4.61
N GLU A 187 -17.66 1.50 5.11
CA GLU A 187 -16.25 1.25 4.84
C GLU A 187 -15.52 1.03 6.17
N PRO A 188 -14.92 -0.17 6.41
CA PRO A 188 -14.28 -0.49 7.68
C PRO A 188 -13.19 0.48 8.11
N ASN A 189 -12.44 1.05 7.16
CA ASN A 189 -11.36 2.01 7.43
C ASN A 189 -11.74 3.44 7.04
N ALA A 190 -13.02 3.78 7.05
CA ALA A 190 -13.45 5.15 6.79
C ALA A 190 -12.89 6.12 7.84
N PRO A 191 -12.52 7.34 7.46
CA PRO A 191 -12.10 8.39 8.38
C PRO A 191 -13.32 8.99 9.13
N GLN A 192 -14.04 8.15 9.88
CA GLN A 192 -15.32 8.51 10.52
C GLN A 192 -15.20 9.70 11.45
N SER A 193 -14.11 9.78 12.25
CA SER A 193 -13.85 10.88 13.16
C SER A 193 -13.67 12.21 12.42
N GLU A 194 -12.94 12.20 11.30
CA GLU A 194 -12.74 13.38 10.45
C GLU A 194 -14.04 13.84 9.81
N ILE A 195 -14.80 12.90 9.22
CA ILE A 195 -16.11 13.17 8.60
C ILE A 195 -17.08 13.76 9.64
N SER A 196 -17.13 13.18 10.84
CA SER A 196 -17.98 13.63 11.93
C SER A 196 -17.58 15.04 12.41
N ALA A 197 -16.29 15.28 12.59
CA ALA A 197 -15.77 16.59 12.97
C ALA A 197 -16.07 17.66 11.90
N SER A 198 -15.83 17.35 10.63
CA SER A 198 -16.13 18.24 9.50
C SER A 198 -17.62 18.56 9.44
N SER A 199 -18.49 17.56 9.59
CA SER A 199 -19.95 17.74 9.63
C SER A 199 -20.40 18.62 10.79
N ALA A 200 -19.86 18.40 12.00
CA ALA A 200 -20.18 19.21 13.18
C ALA A 200 -19.70 20.67 13.04
N LEU A 201 -18.54 20.87 12.38
CA LEU A 201 -17.91 22.17 12.25
C LEU A 201 -18.52 23.02 11.11
N PHE A 202 -18.80 22.41 9.96
CA PHE A 202 -19.23 23.13 8.75
C PHE A 202 -20.70 22.86 8.36
N GLY A 203 -21.41 21.98 9.10
CA GLY A 203 -22.76 21.56 8.75
C GLY A 203 -22.83 20.61 7.56
N SER A 204 -21.70 20.22 7.01
CA SER A 204 -21.59 19.23 5.92
C SER A 204 -20.33 18.39 6.07
N ALA A 205 -20.42 17.11 5.73
CA ALA A 205 -19.29 16.22 5.72
C ALA A 205 -18.40 16.51 4.51
N LEU A 206 -17.16 16.94 4.75
CA LEU A 206 -16.21 17.34 3.71
C LEU A 206 -14.88 16.63 3.90
N VAL A 207 -14.26 16.24 2.80
CA VAL A 207 -12.87 15.76 2.74
C VAL A 207 -12.04 16.86 2.05
N PRO A 208 -11.21 17.61 2.79
CA PRO A 208 -10.40 18.71 2.22
C PRO A 208 -9.30 18.16 1.31
N ARG A 209 -8.95 18.94 0.29
CA ARG A 209 -7.76 18.64 -0.52
C ARG A 209 -6.52 19.20 0.15
N LEU A 210 -5.58 18.32 0.50
CA LEU A 210 -4.33 18.72 1.16
C LEU A 210 -3.22 18.96 0.13
N ARG A 211 -2.43 20.02 0.36
CA ARG A 211 -1.36 20.50 -0.52
C ARG A 211 -0.03 20.50 0.22
N LEU A 212 0.53 19.29 0.41
CA LEU A 212 1.81 19.12 1.10
C LEU A 212 2.98 19.75 0.32
N ASP A 213 2.84 19.86 -0.99
CA ASP A 213 3.79 20.56 -1.86
C ASP A 213 3.97 22.06 -1.52
N LYS A 214 3.00 22.69 -0.82
CA LYS A 214 3.03 24.09 -0.39
C LYS A 214 3.43 24.29 1.07
N ALA A 215 3.62 23.18 1.81
CA ALA A 215 3.89 23.23 3.23
C ALA A 215 5.39 23.37 3.53
N ASP A 216 5.78 24.42 4.27
CA ASP A 216 7.13 24.57 4.83
C ASP A 216 7.28 23.86 6.16
N VAL A 217 6.22 23.81 6.96
CA VAL A 217 6.13 23.07 8.22
C VAL A 217 4.89 22.18 8.21
N ILE A 218 5.11 20.89 8.41
CA ILE A 218 4.06 19.89 8.50
C ILE A 218 4.07 19.34 9.92
N VAL A 219 2.91 19.29 10.55
CA VAL A 219 2.70 18.68 11.85
C VAL A 219 1.71 17.53 11.72
N SER A 220 2.17 16.32 11.97
CA SER A 220 1.33 15.13 12.01
C SER A 220 0.99 14.78 13.45
N LEU A 221 -0.29 14.71 13.77
CA LEU A 221 -0.83 14.20 15.02
C LEU A 221 -1.36 12.77 14.78
N GLN A 222 -0.52 11.78 14.98
CA GLN A 222 -0.82 10.35 14.74
C GLN A 222 -1.30 10.05 13.30
N SER A 223 -1.02 10.92 12.30
CA SER A 223 -1.39 10.69 10.91
C SER A 223 -0.27 9.98 10.15
N ASP A 224 -0.55 8.79 9.62
CA ASP A 224 0.42 8.05 8.80
C ASP A 224 0.21 8.33 7.31
N PHE A 225 0.25 9.62 6.93
CA PHE A 225 0.02 10.09 5.58
C PHE A 225 1.08 9.62 4.56
N LEU A 226 2.24 9.15 5.00
CA LEU A 226 3.28 8.54 4.15
C LEU A 226 3.17 7.00 4.08
N GLY A 227 2.31 6.37 4.89
CA GLY A 227 2.24 4.92 5.02
C GLY A 227 0.87 4.34 4.68
N THR A 228 -0.01 4.30 5.66
CA THR A 228 -1.27 3.54 5.57
C THR A 228 -2.45 4.31 4.99
N ASP A 229 -2.35 5.64 4.85
CA ASP A 229 -3.37 6.46 4.21
C ASP A 229 -3.60 6.02 2.75
N ALA A 230 -4.85 5.99 2.32
CA ALA A 230 -5.21 5.61 0.95
C ALA A 230 -4.69 6.62 -0.11
N ASN A 231 -4.51 7.90 0.27
CA ASN A 231 -3.90 8.94 -0.56
C ASN A 231 -2.37 9.02 -0.41
N ALA A 232 -1.74 8.15 0.37
CA ALA A 232 -0.30 8.18 0.62
C ALA A 232 0.56 8.33 -0.65
N PRO A 233 0.26 7.69 -1.80
CA PRO A 233 1.08 7.88 -3.00
C PRO A 233 1.18 9.33 -3.47
N VAL A 234 0.08 10.08 -3.40
CA VAL A 234 0.03 11.51 -3.75
C VAL A 234 0.78 12.34 -2.72
N PHE A 235 0.51 12.08 -1.44
CA PHE A 235 1.16 12.78 -0.32
C PHE A 235 2.68 12.56 -0.29
N ILE A 236 3.14 11.35 -0.58
CA ILE A 236 4.57 11.04 -0.73
C ILE A 236 5.19 11.88 -1.85
N GLY A 237 4.53 11.99 -2.99
CA GLY A 237 5.00 12.80 -4.11
C GLY A 237 5.15 14.27 -3.75
N ASP A 238 4.14 14.83 -3.10
CA ASP A 238 4.13 16.23 -2.68
C ASP A 238 5.16 16.52 -1.58
N PHE A 239 5.28 15.63 -0.59
CA PHE A 239 6.27 15.71 0.48
C PHE A 239 7.70 15.64 -0.06
N ALA A 240 7.99 14.63 -0.90
CA ALA A 240 9.31 14.40 -1.45
C ALA A 240 9.77 15.51 -2.42
N ALA A 241 8.84 16.18 -3.10
CA ALA A 241 9.17 17.30 -3.97
C ALA A 241 9.90 18.44 -3.24
N ARG A 242 9.67 18.59 -1.92
CA ARG A 242 10.33 19.56 -1.05
C ARG A 242 11.54 19.00 -0.30
N ARG A 243 11.88 17.72 -0.53
CA ARG A 243 13.01 17.00 0.06
C ARG A 243 14.16 16.73 -0.90
N ALA A 244 13.92 16.85 -2.20
CA ALA A 244 14.94 16.68 -3.24
C ALA A 244 15.85 17.90 -3.31
N ILE A 245 16.77 18.05 -2.34
CA ILE A 245 17.71 19.15 -2.27
C ILE A 245 18.80 18.98 -3.31
N SER A 246 18.85 19.87 -4.30
CA SER A 246 19.88 19.92 -5.34
C SER A 246 20.98 20.93 -5.01
N LYS A 247 20.63 22.03 -4.37
CA LYS A 247 21.53 23.14 -4.01
C LYS A 247 21.42 23.47 -2.52
N PRO A 248 22.48 23.97 -1.90
CA PRO A 248 22.47 24.37 -0.48
C PRO A 248 21.45 25.49 -0.16
N THR A 249 20.98 26.21 -1.20
CA THR A 249 19.99 27.28 -1.08
C THR A 249 18.55 26.78 -1.17
N ASP A 250 18.33 25.50 -1.49
CA ASP A 250 17.00 24.92 -1.59
C ASP A 250 16.37 24.85 -0.19
N VAL A 251 15.11 25.26 -0.11
CA VAL A 251 14.34 25.23 1.13
C VAL A 251 13.68 23.89 1.29
N MET A 252 14.07 23.17 2.33
CA MET A 252 13.50 21.88 2.69
C MET A 252 12.35 22.07 3.68
N ASN A 253 11.24 21.38 3.49
CA ASN A 253 10.16 21.35 4.47
C ASN A 253 10.64 20.72 5.79
N ARG A 254 9.91 20.97 6.88
CA ARG A 254 10.15 20.34 8.18
C ARG A 254 8.93 19.54 8.60
N LEU A 255 9.17 18.28 9.00
CA LEU A 255 8.16 17.36 9.46
C LEU A 255 8.27 17.15 10.97
N TRP A 256 7.27 17.63 11.70
CA TRP A 256 7.04 17.29 13.10
C TRP A 256 6.02 16.15 13.18
N VAL A 257 6.30 15.14 13.99
CA VAL A 257 5.38 14.02 14.21
C VAL A 257 5.15 13.84 15.68
N CYS A 258 3.89 13.98 16.11
CA CYS A 258 3.42 13.62 17.45
C CYS A 258 2.64 12.32 17.32
N GLU A 259 3.16 11.24 17.91
CA GLU A 259 2.54 9.92 17.76
C GLU A 259 2.80 9.01 18.95
N GLY A 260 1.85 8.11 19.21
CA GLY A 260 2.00 7.06 20.21
C GLY A 260 2.51 5.76 19.62
N SER A 261 1.95 5.37 18.47
CA SER A 261 2.38 4.18 17.71
C SER A 261 3.33 4.60 16.62
N MET A 262 4.50 3.95 16.55
CA MET A 262 5.49 4.23 15.51
C MET A 262 4.93 3.97 14.12
N THR A 263 4.99 4.98 13.23
CA THR A 263 4.48 4.93 11.88
C THR A 263 5.58 5.12 10.84
N LEU A 264 5.25 4.91 9.55
CA LEU A 264 6.18 5.25 8.47
C LEU A 264 6.39 6.77 8.40
N THR A 265 5.36 7.56 8.68
CA THR A 265 5.46 9.02 8.79
C THR A 265 6.42 9.42 9.92
N GLY A 266 6.28 8.79 11.11
CA GLY A 266 7.20 8.99 12.22
C GLY A 266 8.64 8.58 11.92
N SER A 267 8.83 7.56 11.09
CA SER A 267 10.14 7.12 10.63
C SER A 267 10.85 8.15 9.71
N ASN A 268 10.12 9.10 9.15
CA ASN A 268 10.62 10.17 8.28
C ASN A 268 10.61 11.55 8.95
N ALA A 269 10.33 11.63 10.27
CA ALA A 269 10.25 12.88 11.00
C ALA A 269 11.61 13.57 11.12
N ASP A 270 11.63 14.88 10.93
CA ASP A 270 12.78 15.71 11.32
C ASP A 270 12.81 15.94 12.85
N GLN A 271 11.62 15.96 13.44
CA GLN A 271 11.42 16.09 14.88
C GLN A 271 10.23 15.22 15.30
N ARG A 272 10.44 14.33 16.22
CA ARG A 272 9.43 13.38 16.71
C ARG A 272 9.13 13.64 18.20
N ILE A 273 7.86 13.55 18.58
CA ILE A 273 7.41 13.70 19.96
C ILE A 273 6.49 12.50 20.28
N GLN A 274 6.86 11.73 21.28
CA GLN A 274 6.03 10.61 21.74
C GLN A 274 4.88 11.12 22.60
N VAL A 275 3.65 10.89 22.16
CA VAL A 275 2.42 11.33 22.84
C VAL A 275 1.41 10.21 22.82
N ARG A 276 0.77 9.93 23.94
CA ARG A 276 -0.36 9.00 23.96
C ARG A 276 -1.51 9.54 23.11
N PRO A 277 -2.11 8.73 22.24
CA PRO A 277 -3.16 9.16 21.32
C PRO A 277 -4.35 9.85 21.99
N SER A 278 -4.77 9.39 23.18
CA SER A 278 -5.86 10.02 23.94
C SER A 278 -5.58 11.47 24.34
N ARG A 279 -4.32 11.91 24.29
CA ARG A 279 -3.90 13.27 24.71
C ARG A 279 -3.67 14.22 23.51
N MET A 280 -3.83 13.77 22.27
CA MET A 280 -3.53 14.56 21.08
C MET A 280 -4.42 15.80 20.95
N ALA A 281 -5.70 15.71 21.31
CA ALA A 281 -6.58 16.86 21.27
C ALA A 281 -6.14 17.95 22.26
N ALA A 282 -5.73 17.59 23.49
CA ALA A 282 -5.21 18.52 24.47
C ALA A 282 -3.91 19.19 24.02
N LEU A 283 -3.01 18.44 23.38
CA LEU A 283 -1.81 18.98 22.76
C LEU A 283 -2.15 20.03 21.69
N ALA A 284 -3.09 19.71 20.79
CA ALA A 284 -3.50 20.61 19.73
C ALA A 284 -4.12 21.92 20.26
N PHE A 285 -4.96 21.84 21.28
CA PHE A 285 -5.51 23.04 21.94
C PHE A 285 -4.46 23.85 22.69
N ALA A 286 -3.46 23.20 23.31
CA ALA A 286 -2.34 23.91 23.93
C ALA A 286 -1.48 24.65 22.88
N LEU A 287 -1.27 24.06 21.70
CA LEU A 287 -0.61 24.75 20.59
C LEU A 287 -1.45 25.96 20.11
N ALA A 288 -2.78 25.81 20.01
CA ALA A 288 -3.65 26.93 19.64
C ALA A 288 -3.54 28.09 20.65
N ARG A 289 -3.51 27.77 21.94
CA ARG A 289 -3.27 28.77 22.99
C ARG A 289 -1.91 29.44 22.83
N LEU A 290 -0.82 28.67 22.70
CA LEU A 290 0.53 29.22 22.51
C LEU A 290 0.62 30.14 21.28
N LEU A 291 0.01 29.76 20.17
CA LEU A 291 -0.02 30.55 18.95
C LEU A 291 -0.76 31.87 19.15
N ASN A 292 -1.84 31.87 19.94
CA ASN A 292 -2.55 33.10 20.29
C ASN A 292 -1.74 34.00 21.23
N GLU A 293 -1.22 33.45 22.35
CA GLU A 293 -0.51 34.23 23.39
C GLU A 293 0.87 34.72 22.93
N SER A 294 1.69 33.84 22.33
CA SER A 294 3.10 34.11 22.04
C SER A 294 3.35 34.64 20.63
N HIS A 295 2.46 34.29 19.66
CA HIS A 295 2.62 34.66 18.25
C HIS A 295 1.51 35.60 17.74
N SER A 296 0.59 36.01 18.62
CA SER A 296 -0.50 36.94 18.33
C SER A 296 -1.36 36.51 17.11
N LEU A 297 -1.55 35.20 16.94
CA LEU A 297 -2.46 34.70 15.90
C LEU A 297 -3.90 34.84 16.39
N PRO A 298 -4.79 35.41 15.55
CA PRO A 298 -6.17 35.65 15.96
C PRO A 298 -6.93 34.33 16.11
N LEU A 299 -7.78 34.26 17.13
CA LEU A 299 -8.80 33.22 17.24
C LEU A 299 -9.94 33.47 16.24
N PRO A 300 -10.63 32.45 15.75
CA PRO A 300 -11.81 32.63 14.94
C PRO A 300 -12.87 33.47 15.66
N PRO A 301 -13.67 34.25 14.92
CA PRO A 301 -14.76 35.03 15.52
C PRO A 301 -15.71 34.16 16.35
N GLY A 302 -15.95 34.57 17.59
CA GLY A 302 -16.84 33.85 18.52
C GLY A 302 -16.15 32.92 19.51
N LEU A 303 -14.82 32.69 19.37
CA LEU A 303 -14.03 31.98 20.38
C LEU A 303 -13.20 32.98 21.19
N LYS A 304 -13.16 32.83 22.52
CA LYS A 304 -12.45 33.72 23.41
C LYS A 304 -11.19 33.08 23.99
N PRO A 305 -10.12 33.85 24.25
CA PRO A 305 -8.88 33.31 24.86
C PRO A 305 -9.10 32.56 26.18
N GLU A 306 -10.06 33.02 26.98
CA GLU A 306 -10.38 32.41 28.28
C GLU A 306 -10.87 30.97 28.14
N GLU A 307 -11.46 30.61 27.00
CA GLU A 307 -11.96 29.24 26.73
C GLU A 307 -10.79 28.25 26.53
N LEU A 308 -9.59 28.74 26.25
CA LEU A 308 -8.35 27.96 26.13
C LEU A 308 -7.55 27.87 27.45
N GLU A 309 -7.99 28.53 28.55
CA GLU A 309 -7.27 28.49 29.84
C GLU A 309 -6.93 27.09 30.33
N PRO A 310 -7.78 26.07 30.21
CA PRO A 310 -7.47 24.70 30.65
C PRO A 310 -6.26 24.07 29.95
N PHE A 311 -5.82 24.62 28.83
CA PHE A 311 -4.75 24.12 28.00
C PHE A 311 -3.46 24.95 28.14
N ALA A 312 -3.17 25.46 29.34
CA ALA A 312 -1.90 26.11 29.65
C ALA A 312 -0.74 25.11 29.41
N ILE A 313 0.38 25.64 28.88
CA ILE A 313 1.47 24.80 28.39
C ILE A 313 2.12 23.96 29.50
N GLU A 314 2.31 24.52 30.69
CA GLU A 314 2.96 23.81 31.80
C GLU A 314 2.14 22.63 32.32
N PRO A 315 0.83 22.76 32.64
CA PRO A 315 0.01 21.62 32.98
C PRO A 315 -0.08 20.57 31.89
N VAL A 316 -0.25 21.00 30.63
CA VAL A 316 -0.35 20.07 29.51
C VAL A 316 0.97 19.34 29.28
N SER A 317 2.12 20.02 29.21
CA SER A 317 3.43 19.38 29.06
C SER A 317 3.70 18.36 30.16
N LYS A 318 3.34 18.69 31.39
CA LYS A 318 3.45 17.76 32.54
C LYS A 318 2.54 16.52 32.35
N SER A 319 1.29 16.71 31.91
CA SER A 319 0.35 15.60 31.69
C SER A 319 0.79 14.70 30.55
N LEU A 320 1.47 15.27 29.53
CA LEU A 320 2.02 14.56 28.38
C LEU A 320 3.37 13.89 28.67
N GLY A 321 4.08 14.32 29.73
CA GLY A 321 5.45 13.91 30.01
C GLY A 321 6.48 14.47 29.01
N ILE A 322 6.19 15.63 28.39
CA ILE A 322 7.00 16.29 27.37
C ILE A 322 7.57 17.58 27.94
N ASP A 323 8.78 17.94 27.52
CA ASP A 323 9.37 19.23 27.85
C ASP A 323 8.58 20.38 27.22
N ALA A 324 8.18 21.39 28.02
CA ALA A 324 7.46 22.57 27.55
C ALA A 324 8.26 23.36 26.51
N SER A 325 9.60 23.33 26.55
CA SER A 325 10.47 23.97 25.54
C SER A 325 10.25 23.40 24.16
N MET A 326 10.06 22.08 24.03
CA MET A 326 9.79 21.41 22.76
C MET A 326 8.45 21.87 22.15
N LEU A 327 7.41 22.01 22.98
CA LEU A 327 6.11 22.49 22.52
C LEU A 327 6.17 23.97 22.11
N ARG A 328 6.96 24.79 22.83
CA ARG A 328 7.20 26.19 22.41
C ARG A 328 7.97 26.27 21.10
N LEU A 329 8.94 25.39 20.87
CA LEU A 329 9.69 25.30 19.62
C LEU A 329 8.77 24.94 18.45
N LEU A 330 7.89 23.96 18.64
CA LEU A 330 6.89 23.56 17.64
C LEU A 330 5.94 24.74 17.34
N ALA A 331 5.41 25.41 18.36
CA ALA A 331 4.54 26.58 18.18
C ALA A 331 5.25 27.73 17.45
N ALA A 332 6.55 27.96 17.75
CA ALA A 332 7.36 28.98 17.08
C ALA A 332 7.56 28.66 15.61
N ASP A 333 7.76 27.39 15.25
CA ASP A 333 7.87 26.95 13.85
C ASP A 333 6.55 27.19 13.09
N LEU A 334 5.42 26.78 13.66
CA LEU A 334 4.09 27.01 13.10
C LEU A 334 3.80 28.51 12.95
N GLY A 335 4.12 29.31 13.99
CA GLY A 335 3.92 30.76 14.01
C GLY A 335 4.76 31.52 12.99
N ARG A 336 5.93 31.00 12.61
CA ARG A 336 6.77 31.51 11.52
C ARG A 336 6.23 31.13 10.14
N ALA A 337 5.87 29.88 9.93
CA ALA A 337 5.41 29.36 8.64
C ALA A 337 3.98 29.83 8.30
N ARG A 338 3.12 30.02 9.31
CA ARG A 338 1.74 30.52 9.14
C ARG A 338 1.00 29.77 8.02
N LYS A 339 0.55 30.48 6.98
CA LYS A 339 -0.19 29.92 5.84
C LYS A 339 0.53 28.80 5.08
N SER A 340 1.85 28.72 5.24
CA SER A 340 2.66 27.60 4.71
C SER A 340 2.82 26.46 5.73
N SER A 341 2.06 26.47 6.82
CA SER A 341 1.96 25.33 7.74
C SER A 341 0.84 24.39 7.33
N LEU A 342 0.95 23.14 7.73
CA LEU A 342 -0.09 22.13 7.58
C LEU A 342 -0.13 21.27 8.82
N VAL A 343 -1.27 21.22 9.51
CA VAL A 343 -1.51 20.30 10.63
C VAL A 343 -2.44 19.19 10.15
N LEU A 344 -2.05 17.94 10.41
CA LEU A 344 -2.75 16.71 10.01
C LEU A 344 -3.09 15.88 11.24
N VAL A 345 -4.22 15.17 11.19
CA VAL A 345 -4.68 14.27 12.26
C VAL A 345 -4.97 12.89 11.70
N GLY A 346 -4.53 11.86 12.41
CA GLY A 346 -4.80 10.47 12.04
C GLY A 346 -6.26 10.07 12.27
N SER A 347 -6.79 9.25 11.37
CA SER A 347 -8.18 8.79 11.41
C SER A 347 -8.54 7.93 12.64
N SER A 348 -7.52 7.42 13.35
CA SER A 348 -7.72 6.69 14.63
C SER A 348 -8.06 7.60 15.81
N LEU A 349 -7.77 8.90 15.70
CA LEU A 349 -8.01 9.86 16.79
C LEU A 349 -9.49 10.29 16.86
N PRO A 350 -9.96 10.73 18.05
CA PRO A 350 -11.34 11.13 18.24
C PRO A 350 -11.68 12.45 17.52
N PRO A 351 -12.98 12.74 17.29
CA PRO A 351 -13.43 13.95 16.59
C PRO A 351 -12.91 15.26 17.19
N GLU A 352 -12.65 15.29 18.49
CA GLU A 352 -12.10 16.47 19.21
C GLU A 352 -10.70 16.85 18.68
N ALA A 353 -9.87 15.86 18.33
CA ALA A 353 -8.56 16.11 17.77
C ALA A 353 -8.65 16.72 16.36
N HIS A 354 -9.61 16.25 15.55
CA HIS A 354 -9.87 16.80 14.22
C HIS A 354 -10.42 18.24 14.30
N LEU A 355 -11.32 18.51 15.24
CA LEU A 355 -11.82 19.88 15.50
C LEU A 355 -10.68 20.83 15.94
N ALA A 356 -9.78 20.37 16.82
CA ALA A 356 -8.61 21.14 17.23
C ALA A 356 -7.65 21.40 16.04
N CYS A 357 -7.50 20.45 15.15
CA CYS A 357 -6.73 20.60 13.92
C CYS A 357 -7.33 21.67 12.98
N HIS A 358 -8.62 21.65 12.76
CA HIS A 358 -9.31 22.69 11.99
C HIS A 358 -9.11 24.08 12.61
N LEU A 359 -9.21 24.19 13.94
CA LEU A 359 -8.93 25.43 14.66
C LEU A 359 -7.48 25.89 14.39
N LEU A 360 -6.49 25.02 14.51
CA LEU A 360 -5.09 25.36 14.26
C LEU A 360 -4.85 25.81 12.82
N ASN A 361 -5.34 25.06 11.82
CA ASN A 361 -5.19 25.40 10.43
C ASN A 361 -5.87 26.75 10.08
N ASN A 362 -7.02 27.04 10.69
CA ASN A 362 -7.68 28.33 10.54
C ASN A 362 -6.84 29.48 11.14
N MET A 363 -6.38 29.35 12.40
CA MET A 363 -5.54 30.33 13.06
C MET A 363 -4.24 30.62 12.30
N LEU A 364 -3.65 29.58 11.70
CA LEU A 364 -2.45 29.69 10.89
C LEU A 364 -2.71 30.34 9.52
N GLY A 365 -3.98 30.41 9.08
CA GLY A 365 -4.35 30.85 7.73
C GLY A 365 -3.95 29.84 6.64
N ALA A 366 -3.86 28.58 7.02
CA ALA A 366 -3.53 27.46 6.12
C ALA A 366 -4.63 27.16 5.11
N GLU A 367 -5.87 27.48 5.45
CA GLU A 367 -7.03 27.39 4.57
C GLU A 367 -6.78 28.20 3.27
N ARG A 368 -7.12 27.64 2.13
CA ARG A 368 -6.85 28.15 0.77
C ARG A 368 -5.39 28.06 0.31
N ASN A 369 -4.46 27.55 1.12
CA ASN A 369 -3.09 27.33 0.70
C ASN A 369 -2.66 25.85 0.85
N THR A 370 -2.43 25.40 2.07
CA THR A 370 -2.05 24.01 2.36
C THR A 370 -3.26 23.10 2.61
N VAL A 371 -4.37 23.67 3.08
CA VAL A 371 -5.68 23.03 3.20
C VAL A 371 -6.65 23.71 2.24
N ASP A 372 -6.99 23.05 1.15
CA ASP A 372 -7.90 23.60 0.15
C ASP A 372 -9.33 23.10 0.41
N LEU A 373 -10.09 23.92 1.11
CA LEU A 373 -11.50 23.67 1.39
C LEU A 373 -12.42 24.00 0.19
N ASN A 374 -11.95 24.84 -0.75
CA ASN A 374 -12.73 25.15 -1.95
C ASN A 374 -12.78 23.97 -2.93
N SER A 375 -11.76 23.11 -2.89
CA SER A 375 -11.69 21.87 -3.67
C SER A 375 -12.03 20.64 -2.82
N ALA A 376 -12.69 20.83 -1.66
CA ALA A 376 -13.12 19.72 -0.82
C ALA A 376 -14.22 18.92 -1.52
N LEU A 377 -14.12 17.58 -1.40
CA LEU A 377 -15.16 16.67 -1.85
C LEU A 377 -16.21 16.48 -0.75
N PRO A 378 -17.51 16.44 -1.08
CA PRO A 378 -18.52 15.94 -0.15
C PRO A 378 -18.20 14.49 0.21
N ALA A 379 -18.08 14.20 1.50
CA ALA A 379 -17.92 12.81 1.92
C ALA A 379 -19.26 12.07 1.67
N PRO A 380 -19.22 10.82 1.15
CA PRO A 380 -20.42 10.02 1.06
C PRO A 380 -21.00 9.75 2.45
N GLU A 381 -22.30 9.52 2.51
CA GLU A 381 -22.95 9.09 3.75
C GLU A 381 -22.48 7.69 4.12
N LEU A 382 -21.56 7.62 5.09
CA LEU A 382 -21.02 6.37 5.60
C LEU A 382 -21.55 6.08 7.00
N LEU A 383 -21.95 4.84 7.21
CA LEU A 383 -22.42 4.36 8.50
C LEU A 383 -21.24 4.13 9.45
N THR A 384 -21.49 4.43 10.73
CA THR A 384 -20.60 4.08 11.83
C THR A 384 -20.79 2.63 12.26
N PHE A 385 -19.92 2.10 13.11
CA PHE A 385 -20.13 0.80 13.72
C PHE A 385 -21.40 0.76 14.59
N ALA A 386 -21.78 1.89 15.20
CA ALA A 386 -22.99 2.01 15.97
C ALA A 386 -24.25 1.90 15.10
N ASP A 387 -24.26 2.58 13.95
CA ASP A 387 -25.36 2.48 12.99
C ASP A 387 -25.52 1.04 12.47
N LEU A 388 -24.41 0.36 12.19
CA LEU A 388 -24.45 -1.05 11.78
C LEU A 388 -25.00 -1.96 12.88
N ARG A 389 -24.62 -1.75 14.13
CA ARG A 389 -25.15 -2.50 15.26
C ARG A 389 -26.66 -2.34 15.32
N ASP A 390 -27.17 -1.14 15.12
CA ASP A 390 -28.61 -0.85 15.16
C ASP A 390 -29.33 -1.52 13.98
N ILE A 391 -28.77 -1.44 12.75
CA ILE A 391 -29.30 -2.13 11.57
C ILE A 391 -29.32 -3.66 11.79
N PHE A 392 -28.24 -4.24 12.30
CA PHE A 392 -28.18 -5.70 12.53
C PHE A 392 -29.12 -6.12 13.68
N SER A 393 -29.36 -5.25 14.68
CA SER A 393 -30.36 -5.48 15.72
C SER A 393 -31.77 -5.51 15.14
N GLU A 394 -32.09 -4.61 14.22
CA GLU A 394 -33.36 -4.61 13.48
C GLU A 394 -33.51 -5.85 12.58
N ALA A 395 -32.42 -6.23 11.90
CA ALA A 395 -32.40 -7.43 11.05
C ALA A 395 -32.61 -8.71 11.88
N ALA A 396 -32.00 -8.80 13.08
CA ALA A 396 -32.21 -9.91 14.00
C ALA A 396 -33.67 -10.01 14.53
N GLN A 397 -34.44 -8.90 14.47
CA GLN A 397 -35.87 -8.88 14.75
C GLN A 397 -36.74 -9.27 13.52
N GLY A 398 -36.13 -9.57 12.36
CA GLY A 398 -36.80 -9.97 11.15
C GLY A 398 -37.52 -8.82 10.40
N LYS A 399 -37.06 -7.59 10.58
CA LYS A 399 -37.68 -6.41 9.95
C LYS A 399 -37.43 -6.36 8.43
N PHE A 400 -36.36 -6.93 7.93
CA PHE A 400 -36.01 -6.87 6.51
C PHE A 400 -36.59 -8.03 5.70
N ALA A 401 -37.04 -7.75 4.48
CA ALA A 401 -37.49 -8.75 3.52
C ALA A 401 -36.31 -9.43 2.80
N ALA A 402 -35.25 -8.70 2.55
CA ALA A 402 -34.03 -9.19 1.89
C ALA A 402 -32.80 -8.40 2.33
N GLY A 403 -31.62 -9.02 2.13
CA GLY A 403 -30.32 -8.38 2.31
C GLY A 403 -29.44 -8.57 1.06
N ILE A 404 -28.91 -7.48 0.54
CA ILE A 404 -27.97 -7.46 -0.58
C ILE A 404 -26.65 -6.88 -0.03
N PHE A 405 -25.58 -7.67 -0.07
CA PHE A 405 -24.24 -7.31 0.43
C PHE A 405 -23.31 -7.22 -0.77
N TRP A 406 -23.08 -5.99 -1.24
CA TRP A 406 -22.22 -5.71 -2.39
C TRP A 406 -20.90 -5.11 -1.95
N ASP A 407 -19.81 -5.76 -2.30
CA ASP A 407 -18.42 -5.38 -1.96
C ASP A 407 -18.19 -4.98 -0.48
N SER A 408 -18.91 -5.68 0.42
CA SER A 408 -18.81 -5.44 1.87
C SER A 408 -18.77 -6.76 2.63
N ASN A 409 -17.82 -6.92 3.58
CA ASN A 409 -17.65 -8.15 4.36
C ASN A 409 -17.88 -7.92 5.86
N PRO A 410 -19.11 -7.62 6.28
CA PRO A 410 -19.41 -7.39 7.70
C PRO A 410 -19.22 -8.62 8.58
N ALA A 411 -19.36 -9.83 8.07
CA ALA A 411 -19.08 -11.05 8.84
C ALA A 411 -17.64 -11.14 9.35
N TYR A 412 -16.71 -10.47 8.69
CA TYR A 412 -15.30 -10.42 9.10
C TYR A 412 -14.99 -9.17 9.93
N ALA A 413 -15.42 -7.99 9.46
CA ALA A 413 -14.96 -6.71 9.99
C ALA A 413 -15.88 -6.10 11.07
N PHE A 414 -17.13 -6.57 11.21
CA PHE A 414 -18.02 -6.13 12.29
C PHE A 414 -17.64 -6.83 13.62
N PRO A 415 -17.49 -6.08 14.74
CA PRO A 415 -16.91 -6.63 15.96
C PRO A 415 -17.79 -7.64 16.69
N ASP A 416 -19.11 -7.65 16.49
CA ASP A 416 -20.04 -8.61 17.08
C ASP A 416 -20.56 -9.60 16.04
N ARG A 417 -19.79 -10.70 15.88
CA ARG A 417 -20.16 -11.77 14.95
C ARG A 417 -21.45 -12.50 15.37
N SER A 418 -21.82 -12.51 16.65
CA SER A 418 -23.05 -13.17 17.12
C SER A 418 -24.28 -12.40 16.69
N LEU A 419 -24.24 -11.08 16.77
CA LEU A 419 -25.30 -10.20 16.28
C LEU A 419 -25.42 -10.30 14.76
N TRP A 420 -24.30 -10.28 14.03
CA TRP A 420 -24.30 -10.52 12.57
C TRP A 420 -24.98 -11.84 12.22
N LYS A 421 -24.61 -12.96 12.84
CA LYS A 421 -25.20 -14.27 12.60
C LYS A 421 -26.71 -14.29 12.88
N SER A 422 -27.13 -13.66 13.97
CA SER A 422 -28.55 -13.52 14.30
C SER A 422 -29.29 -12.72 13.24
N ALA A 423 -28.70 -11.63 12.78
CA ALA A 423 -29.26 -10.75 11.75
C ALA A 423 -29.44 -11.48 10.41
N VAL A 424 -28.37 -12.03 9.87
CA VAL A 424 -28.38 -12.67 8.54
C VAL A 424 -29.30 -13.88 8.49
N THR A 425 -29.41 -14.64 9.58
CA THR A 425 -30.32 -15.82 9.68
C THR A 425 -31.78 -15.45 9.65
N LYS A 426 -32.14 -14.23 10.10
CA LYS A 426 -33.52 -13.75 10.13
C LYS A 426 -33.96 -13.06 8.85
N ILE A 427 -33.04 -12.71 7.97
CA ILE A 427 -33.35 -12.18 6.64
C ILE A 427 -33.74 -13.34 5.72
N PRO A 428 -34.96 -13.35 5.11
CA PRO A 428 -35.44 -14.49 4.33
C PRO A 428 -34.63 -14.83 3.10
N GLU A 429 -34.14 -13.80 2.37
CA GLU A 429 -33.30 -13.95 1.18
C GLU A 429 -32.09 -13.03 1.29
N THR A 430 -30.89 -13.60 1.10
CA THR A 430 -29.63 -12.90 1.21
C THR A 430 -28.77 -13.12 -0.03
N PHE A 431 -28.24 -12.03 -0.58
CA PHE A 431 -27.39 -12.01 -1.76
C PHE A 431 -26.04 -11.40 -1.41
N ARG A 432 -24.95 -12.13 -1.63
CA ARG A 432 -23.59 -11.60 -1.60
C ARG A 432 -23.10 -11.45 -3.03
N ILE A 433 -22.75 -10.21 -3.43
CA ILE A 433 -22.09 -9.91 -4.71
C ILE A 433 -20.65 -9.53 -4.38
N GLY A 434 -19.68 -10.27 -4.88
CA GLY A 434 -18.27 -10.03 -4.56
C GLY A 434 -17.31 -11.01 -5.22
N LEU A 435 -16.01 -10.72 -5.09
CA LEU A 435 -14.93 -11.47 -5.77
C LEU A 435 -14.73 -12.87 -5.20
N TYR A 436 -14.90 -13.03 -3.88
CA TYR A 436 -14.53 -14.24 -3.14
C TYR A 436 -15.70 -14.87 -2.39
N GLU A 437 -15.54 -16.14 -2.08
CA GLU A 437 -16.36 -16.81 -1.08
C GLU A 437 -15.87 -16.43 0.32
N ASP A 438 -16.10 -15.14 0.69
CA ASP A 438 -15.70 -14.58 1.96
C ASP A 438 -16.63 -14.97 3.11
N GLU A 439 -16.34 -14.50 4.34
CA GLU A 439 -17.09 -14.83 5.54
C GLU A 439 -18.58 -14.43 5.43
N THR A 440 -18.88 -13.35 4.73
CA THR A 440 -20.25 -12.90 4.46
C THR A 440 -20.92 -13.80 3.40
N ALA A 441 -20.16 -14.20 2.37
CA ALA A 441 -20.67 -15.10 1.34
C ALA A 441 -21.07 -16.46 1.92
N LEU A 442 -20.29 -16.97 2.90
CA LEU A 442 -20.63 -18.25 3.57
C LEU A 442 -21.94 -18.18 4.34
N ASP A 443 -22.35 -16.99 4.77
CA ASP A 443 -23.57 -16.75 5.53
C ASP A 443 -24.80 -16.44 4.65
N CYS A 444 -24.58 -16.14 3.36
CA CYS A 444 -25.63 -15.76 2.39
C CYS A 444 -26.13 -16.96 1.59
N ALA A 445 -27.44 -16.87 1.20
CA ALA A 445 -28.08 -17.89 0.36
C ALA A 445 -27.56 -17.86 -1.08
N TRP A 446 -27.39 -16.65 -1.65
CA TRP A 446 -26.89 -16.43 -3.00
C TRP A 446 -25.47 -15.87 -2.94
N ARG A 447 -24.57 -16.48 -3.69
CA ARG A 447 -23.18 -16.04 -3.87
C ARG A 447 -22.99 -15.73 -5.34
N LEU A 448 -22.89 -14.45 -5.66
CA LEU A 448 -22.85 -13.94 -7.02
C LEU A 448 -21.45 -13.42 -7.31
N PRO A 449 -20.72 -14.03 -8.27
CA PRO A 449 -19.35 -13.67 -8.56
C PRO A 449 -19.27 -12.32 -9.28
N GLU A 450 -18.53 -11.39 -8.69
CA GLU A 450 -18.33 -10.05 -9.26
C GLU A 450 -17.11 -10.01 -10.19
N HIS A 451 -17.12 -9.08 -11.14
CA HIS A 451 -15.96 -8.72 -11.93
C HIS A 451 -14.86 -8.14 -11.04
N HIS A 452 -13.62 -8.49 -11.34
CA HIS A 452 -12.49 -7.73 -10.81
C HIS A 452 -12.50 -6.32 -11.42
N TRP A 453 -12.00 -5.30 -10.71
CA TRP A 453 -12.01 -3.92 -11.21
C TRP A 453 -11.31 -3.75 -12.58
N LEU A 454 -10.34 -4.61 -12.93
CA LEU A 454 -9.71 -4.66 -14.26
C LEU A 454 -10.61 -5.26 -15.36
N GLU A 455 -11.76 -5.82 -15.01
CA GLU A 455 -12.80 -6.36 -15.89
C GLU A 455 -14.05 -5.46 -15.96
N ALA A 456 -14.06 -4.30 -15.23
CA ALA A 456 -15.24 -3.50 -14.96
C ALA A 456 -15.16 -2.07 -15.48
N TRP A 457 -16.31 -1.49 -15.85
CA TRP A 457 -16.49 -0.07 -16.14
C TRP A 457 -16.86 0.70 -14.87
N GLY A 458 -16.53 2.00 -14.81
CA GLY A 458 -16.94 2.87 -13.70
C GLY A 458 -16.46 4.31 -13.89
N ASP A 459 -16.99 5.20 -13.05
CA ASP A 459 -16.55 6.58 -12.93
C ASP A 459 -16.40 6.96 -11.45
N PHE A 460 -15.60 8.00 -11.15
CA PHE A 460 -15.34 8.41 -9.78
C PHE A 460 -15.10 9.91 -9.69
N GLU A 461 -15.70 10.56 -8.70
CA GLU A 461 -15.35 11.92 -8.31
C GLU A 461 -14.00 11.90 -7.58
N SER A 462 -12.91 12.04 -8.33
CA SER A 462 -11.53 11.96 -7.81
C SER A 462 -11.03 13.28 -7.24
N ALA A 463 -11.67 14.38 -7.64
CA ALA A 463 -11.51 15.72 -7.11
C ALA A 463 -12.79 16.50 -7.44
N SER A 464 -13.02 17.63 -6.79
CA SER A 464 -14.20 18.48 -7.05
C SER A 464 -14.27 18.96 -8.51
N ASP A 465 -13.12 19.04 -9.17
CA ASP A 465 -12.94 19.50 -10.54
C ASP A 465 -12.55 18.38 -11.52
N TYR A 466 -12.60 17.08 -11.09
CA TYR A 466 -12.13 15.99 -11.93
C TYR A 466 -12.93 14.70 -11.72
N ILE A 467 -13.52 14.20 -12.80
CA ILE A 467 -14.19 12.90 -12.84
C ILE A 467 -13.31 11.92 -13.61
N SER A 468 -12.87 10.85 -12.93
CA SER A 468 -12.06 9.81 -13.54
C SER A 468 -12.90 8.64 -14.05
N LEU A 469 -12.37 7.93 -15.03
CA LEU A 469 -12.97 6.75 -15.65
C LEU A 469 -12.18 5.48 -15.34
N ARG A 470 -12.90 4.42 -15.09
CA ARG A 470 -12.41 3.03 -15.12
C ARG A 470 -12.87 2.39 -16.39
N GLN A 471 -11.94 1.83 -17.17
CA GLN A 471 -12.23 0.95 -18.29
C GLN A 471 -11.66 -0.44 -18.03
N PRO A 472 -12.30 -1.53 -18.47
CA PRO A 472 -11.75 -2.86 -18.37
C PRO A 472 -10.50 -2.99 -19.24
N ALA A 473 -9.46 -3.60 -18.69
CA ALA A 473 -8.22 -3.92 -19.40
C ALA A 473 -8.24 -5.36 -19.97
N ILE A 474 -9.21 -6.15 -19.58
CA ILE A 474 -9.45 -7.53 -20.01
C ILE A 474 -10.94 -7.85 -19.93
N GLY A 475 -11.42 -8.79 -20.76
CA GLY A 475 -12.75 -9.38 -20.57
C GLY A 475 -12.80 -10.32 -19.36
N ALA A 476 -14.00 -10.65 -18.90
CA ALA A 476 -14.20 -11.54 -17.76
C ALA A 476 -13.48 -12.88 -17.93
N ILE A 477 -12.67 -13.27 -16.95
CA ILE A 477 -11.91 -14.54 -16.95
C ILE A 477 -12.83 -15.72 -16.58
N HIS A 478 -13.86 -15.45 -15.76
CA HIS A 478 -14.81 -16.42 -15.27
C HIS A 478 -16.23 -16.02 -15.62
N ASP A 479 -17.24 -16.87 -15.33
CA ASP A 479 -18.67 -16.53 -15.47
C ASP A 479 -19.10 -15.56 -14.36
N THR A 480 -18.51 -14.36 -14.38
CA THR A 480 -18.76 -13.27 -13.43
C THR A 480 -19.58 -12.16 -14.11
N ARG A 481 -20.15 -11.27 -13.33
CA ARG A 481 -20.78 -10.03 -13.81
C ARG A 481 -20.44 -8.87 -12.91
N GLN A 482 -20.30 -7.70 -13.49
CA GLN A 482 -20.23 -6.46 -12.73
C GLN A 482 -21.55 -6.29 -11.94
N ALA A 483 -21.46 -5.90 -10.66
CA ALA A 483 -22.64 -5.78 -9.81
C ALA A 483 -23.67 -4.81 -10.38
N GLU A 484 -23.21 -3.68 -10.91
CA GLU A 484 -24.06 -2.68 -11.56
C GLU A 484 -24.76 -3.24 -12.80
N ASP A 485 -24.08 -4.07 -13.60
CA ASP A 485 -24.71 -4.74 -14.75
C ASP A 485 -25.86 -5.66 -14.33
N PHE A 486 -25.62 -6.43 -13.25
CA PHE A 486 -26.66 -7.30 -12.69
C PHE A 486 -27.86 -6.49 -12.19
N LEU A 487 -27.62 -5.38 -11.47
CA LEU A 487 -28.68 -4.49 -11.00
C LEU A 487 -29.41 -3.81 -12.16
N VAL A 488 -28.67 -3.29 -13.17
CA VAL A 488 -29.24 -2.69 -14.38
C VAL A 488 -30.17 -3.69 -15.11
N SER A 489 -29.73 -4.95 -15.25
CA SER A 489 -30.56 -6.01 -15.87
C SER A 489 -31.83 -6.28 -15.08
N CYS A 490 -31.77 -6.40 -13.76
CA CYS A 490 -32.94 -6.56 -12.89
C CYS A 490 -33.86 -5.36 -12.99
N MET A 491 -33.34 -4.14 -12.93
CA MET A 491 -34.12 -2.90 -12.99
C MET A 491 -34.82 -2.74 -14.35
N ARG A 492 -34.16 -3.11 -15.44
CA ARG A 492 -34.78 -3.11 -16.77
C ARG A 492 -35.95 -4.08 -16.86
N GLN A 493 -35.81 -5.30 -16.33
CA GLN A 493 -36.91 -6.26 -16.31
C GLN A 493 -38.07 -5.80 -15.41
N MET A 494 -37.77 -5.05 -14.34
CA MET A 494 -38.75 -4.40 -13.48
C MET A 494 -39.32 -3.10 -14.08
N LYS A 495 -38.91 -2.69 -15.27
CA LYS A 495 -39.28 -1.46 -15.98
C LYS A 495 -38.96 -0.18 -15.19
N ILE A 496 -37.85 -0.16 -14.49
CA ILE A 496 -37.35 1.00 -13.73
C ILE A 496 -36.47 1.89 -14.62
N GLN A 497 -35.71 1.30 -15.53
CA GLN A 497 -34.84 1.96 -16.50
C GLN A 497 -34.72 1.12 -17.78
N ASP A 498 -34.23 1.71 -18.89
CA ASP A 498 -34.22 1.11 -20.23
C ASP A 498 -32.85 0.66 -20.74
N SER A 499 -31.74 1.05 -20.07
CA SER A 499 -30.39 0.67 -20.50
C SER A 499 -30.21 -0.86 -20.49
N ARG A 500 -29.52 -1.38 -21.50
CA ARG A 500 -29.30 -2.83 -21.65
C ARG A 500 -28.22 -3.36 -20.72
N ASN A 501 -27.24 -2.53 -20.42
CA ASN A 501 -26.09 -2.84 -19.57
C ASN A 501 -25.58 -1.58 -18.86
N TYR A 502 -24.64 -1.76 -17.93
CA TYR A 502 -24.09 -0.64 -17.15
C TYR A 502 -23.31 0.35 -18.01
N LEU A 503 -22.57 -0.08 -19.04
CA LEU A 503 -21.84 0.84 -19.92
C LEU A 503 -22.79 1.81 -20.64
N GLU A 504 -23.95 1.32 -21.12
CA GLU A 504 -24.97 2.20 -21.70
C GLU A 504 -25.54 3.17 -20.66
N TYR A 505 -25.81 2.68 -19.44
CA TYR A 505 -26.26 3.52 -18.34
C TYR A 505 -25.21 4.59 -17.97
N LEU A 506 -23.94 4.21 -17.86
CA LEU A 506 -22.82 5.10 -17.59
C LEU A 506 -22.68 6.20 -18.67
N LYS A 507 -22.66 5.80 -19.95
CA LYS A 507 -22.64 6.75 -21.08
C LYS A 507 -23.83 7.70 -21.07
N PHE A 508 -25.03 7.19 -20.76
CA PHE A 508 -26.23 8.02 -20.64
C PHE A 508 -26.11 9.06 -19.52
N ARG A 509 -25.58 8.65 -18.34
CA ARG A 509 -25.34 9.59 -17.22
C ARG A 509 -24.27 10.62 -17.56
N TRP A 510 -23.22 10.22 -18.27
CA TRP A 510 -22.17 11.12 -18.74
C TRP A 510 -22.67 12.12 -19.78
N LEU A 511 -23.52 11.68 -20.69
CA LEU A 511 -24.18 12.58 -21.66
C LEU A 511 -25.01 13.67 -20.97
N LEU A 512 -25.67 13.34 -19.87
CA LEU A 512 -26.54 14.27 -19.16
C LEU A 512 -25.78 15.22 -18.21
N ASN A 513 -24.74 14.71 -17.54
CA ASN A 513 -24.17 15.42 -16.38
C ASN A 513 -22.71 15.84 -16.56
N VAL A 514 -21.95 15.23 -17.47
CA VAL A 514 -20.52 15.47 -17.63
C VAL A 514 -20.19 16.09 -19.00
N TYR A 515 -20.88 15.66 -20.03
CA TYR A 515 -20.68 16.21 -21.38
C TYR A 515 -21.13 17.67 -21.44
N PRO A 516 -20.23 18.62 -21.89
CA PRO A 516 -20.57 20.04 -21.90
C PRO A 516 -21.74 20.33 -22.85
N GLN A 517 -22.79 20.94 -22.33
CA GLN A 517 -23.97 21.31 -23.12
C GLN A 517 -23.59 22.30 -24.23
N GLY A 518 -24.01 22.00 -25.46
CA GLY A 518 -23.68 22.84 -26.62
C GLY A 518 -22.27 22.65 -27.17
N SER A 519 -21.52 21.65 -26.72
CA SER A 519 -20.21 21.32 -27.27
C SER A 519 -20.27 21.05 -28.78
N PRO A 520 -19.33 21.57 -29.59
CA PRO A 520 -19.24 21.25 -31.00
C PRO A 520 -18.68 19.84 -31.28
N VAL A 521 -18.07 19.20 -30.27
CA VAL A 521 -17.48 17.85 -30.36
C VAL A 521 -18.57 16.81 -30.12
N PRO A 522 -18.78 15.81 -30.98
CA PRO A 522 -19.76 14.73 -30.74
C PRO A 522 -19.46 13.97 -29.44
N PHE A 523 -20.49 13.51 -28.74
CA PHE A 523 -20.38 12.79 -27.48
C PHE A 523 -19.42 11.59 -27.56
N GLU A 524 -19.49 10.77 -28.62
CA GLU A 524 -18.62 9.60 -28.78
C GLU A 524 -17.12 9.98 -28.93
N THR A 525 -16.83 11.13 -29.52
CA THR A 525 -15.44 11.64 -29.60
C THR A 525 -14.97 12.12 -28.24
N PHE A 526 -15.80 12.86 -27.51
CA PHE A 526 -15.54 13.28 -26.14
C PHE A 526 -15.34 12.06 -25.22
N TRP A 527 -16.23 11.06 -25.31
CA TRP A 527 -16.13 9.83 -24.56
C TRP A 527 -14.83 9.07 -24.84
N SER A 528 -14.45 8.95 -26.12
CA SER A 528 -13.21 8.27 -26.49
C SER A 528 -11.95 8.96 -25.97
N ALA A 529 -11.96 10.30 -25.96
CA ALA A 529 -10.87 11.08 -25.34
C ALA A 529 -10.81 10.87 -23.83
N ALA A 530 -11.96 10.91 -23.13
CA ALA A 530 -12.03 10.66 -21.71
C ALA A 530 -11.56 9.25 -21.32
N VAL A 531 -11.89 8.24 -22.11
CA VAL A 531 -11.41 6.86 -21.92
C VAL A 531 -9.91 6.75 -22.15
N HIS A 532 -9.37 7.46 -23.15
CA HIS A 532 -7.94 7.48 -23.43
C HIS A 532 -7.13 8.12 -22.29
N ASP A 533 -7.59 9.27 -21.78
CA ASP A 533 -6.88 10.02 -20.74
C ASP A 533 -7.17 9.48 -19.32
N GLY A 534 -8.24 8.69 -19.16
CA GLY A 534 -8.67 8.12 -17.89
C GLY A 534 -9.56 9.06 -17.07
N GLY A 535 -10.15 10.09 -17.68
CA GLY A 535 -11.06 11.03 -17.03
C GLY A 535 -11.12 12.38 -17.72
N VAL A 536 -11.89 13.31 -17.12
CA VAL A 536 -12.06 14.66 -17.63
C VAL A 536 -12.08 15.68 -16.50
N ILE A 537 -11.60 16.88 -16.78
CA ILE A 537 -11.78 18.05 -15.91
C ILE A 537 -13.27 18.46 -16.02
N ASN A 538 -13.90 18.59 -14.88
CA ASN A 538 -15.29 19.01 -14.75
C ASN A 538 -15.34 20.25 -13.86
N GLU A 539 -15.27 21.42 -14.47
CA GLU A 539 -15.29 22.68 -13.74
C GLU A 539 -16.65 22.84 -13.04
N THR A 540 -16.68 22.62 -11.75
CA THR A 540 -17.81 22.92 -10.89
C THR A 540 -17.57 24.21 -10.11
N GLU A 541 -18.63 24.98 -9.85
CA GLU A 541 -18.52 26.09 -8.91
C GLU A 541 -18.09 25.55 -7.55
N GLY A 542 -17.03 26.15 -6.98
CA GLY A 542 -16.56 25.80 -5.65
C GLY A 542 -17.67 25.92 -4.59
N PRO A 543 -17.55 25.20 -3.47
CA PRO A 543 -18.55 25.30 -2.40
C PRO A 543 -18.67 26.73 -1.87
N ALA A 544 -19.84 27.07 -1.37
CA ALA A 544 -20.08 28.35 -0.71
C ALA A 544 -19.07 28.55 0.45
N PRO A 545 -18.71 29.78 0.81
CA PRO A 545 -17.82 30.03 1.93
C PRO A 545 -18.24 29.29 3.19
N LEU A 546 -17.36 28.45 3.74
CA LEU A 546 -17.64 27.66 4.92
C LEU A 546 -17.53 28.52 6.17
N VAL A 547 -18.49 28.42 7.05
CA VAL A 547 -18.51 29.11 8.35
C VAL A 547 -18.35 28.08 9.46
N MET A 548 -17.38 28.29 10.34
CA MET A 548 -17.11 27.39 11.46
C MET A 548 -18.17 27.52 12.56
N ASN A 549 -18.73 26.40 12.99
CA ASN A 549 -19.60 26.33 14.15
C ASN A 549 -18.75 26.32 15.44
N MET A 550 -18.74 27.41 16.18
CA MET A 550 -17.95 27.53 17.41
C MET A 550 -18.45 26.66 18.56
N ASP A 551 -19.71 26.24 18.56
CA ASP A 551 -20.23 25.35 19.59
C ASP A 551 -19.64 23.93 19.49
N ALA A 552 -19.31 23.48 18.26
CA ALA A 552 -18.56 22.24 18.07
C ALA A 552 -17.15 22.33 18.70
N ILE A 553 -16.46 23.46 18.50
CA ILE A 553 -15.14 23.71 19.11
C ILE A 553 -15.25 23.75 20.65
N ARG A 554 -16.27 24.43 21.22
CA ARG A 554 -16.49 24.49 22.69
C ARG A 554 -16.77 23.11 23.28
N SER A 555 -17.55 22.30 22.59
CA SER A 555 -17.79 20.91 22.99
C SER A 555 -16.50 20.11 23.05
N ALA A 556 -15.66 20.23 22.01
CA ALA A 556 -14.36 19.56 21.94
C ALA A 556 -13.40 20.05 23.04
N LEU A 557 -13.34 21.35 23.31
CA LEU A 557 -12.54 21.93 24.41
C LEU A 557 -12.98 21.33 25.76
N THR A 558 -14.29 21.26 26.02
CA THR A 558 -14.84 20.71 27.27
C THR A 558 -14.50 19.22 27.44
N ALA A 559 -14.64 18.43 26.39
CA ALA A 559 -14.31 17.00 26.40
C ALA A 559 -12.81 16.78 26.63
N SER A 560 -11.97 17.51 25.87
CA SER A 560 -10.51 17.38 25.97
C SER A 560 -9.94 17.87 27.31
N ALA A 561 -10.55 18.87 27.93
CA ALA A 561 -10.14 19.34 29.26
C ALA A 561 -10.37 18.27 30.34
N LYS A 562 -11.48 17.54 30.30
CA LYS A 562 -11.74 16.41 31.19
C LYS A 562 -10.67 15.32 31.05
N THR A 563 -10.42 14.89 29.85
CA THR A 563 -9.40 13.87 29.55
C THR A 563 -8.01 14.30 29.99
N ASN A 564 -7.66 15.59 29.86
CA ASN A 564 -6.35 16.11 30.26
C ASN A 564 -6.15 16.12 31.78
N LEU A 565 -7.23 16.29 32.57
CA LEU A 565 -7.19 16.31 34.02
C LEU A 565 -7.17 14.91 34.66
N GLU A 566 -7.62 13.90 33.96
CA GLU A 566 -7.60 12.52 34.44
C GLU A 566 -6.16 12.01 34.48
N SER A 567 -5.78 11.40 35.63
CA SER A 567 -4.48 10.75 35.73
C SER A 567 -4.43 9.58 34.73
N LEU A 568 -3.32 9.41 34.04
CA LEU A 568 -3.07 8.22 33.23
C LEU A 568 -3.23 7.00 34.13
N SER A 569 -4.32 6.25 33.96
CA SER A 569 -4.45 4.93 34.57
C SER A 569 -3.25 4.10 34.08
N GLY A 570 -2.74 3.19 34.90
CA GLY A 570 -1.64 2.31 34.49
C GLY A 570 -2.00 1.35 33.34
N GLU A 571 -3.16 1.52 32.73
CA GLU A 571 -3.71 0.78 31.60
C GLU A 571 -3.13 1.26 30.28
N MET A 572 -3.15 0.39 29.28
CA MET A 572 -2.57 0.66 27.98
C MET A 572 -3.65 1.12 26.99
N GLU A 573 -3.22 1.91 26.03
CA GLU A 573 -4.01 2.31 24.86
C GLU A 573 -3.66 1.42 23.66
N LEU A 574 -4.65 0.97 22.91
CA LEU A 574 -4.45 0.22 21.67
C LEU A 574 -4.84 1.08 20.48
N VAL A 575 -3.89 1.23 19.56
CA VAL A 575 -4.12 1.84 18.25
C VAL A 575 -4.27 0.74 17.22
N LEU A 576 -5.46 0.67 16.61
CA LEU A 576 -5.73 -0.17 15.46
C LEU A 576 -5.51 0.64 14.18
N TYR A 577 -4.80 0.06 13.21
CA TYR A 577 -4.49 0.74 11.96
C TYR A 577 -4.53 -0.24 10.78
N PRO A 578 -4.80 0.23 9.54
CA PRO A 578 -4.84 -0.64 8.36
C PRO A 578 -3.49 -1.32 8.11
N GLY A 579 -3.50 -2.61 7.78
CA GLY A 579 -2.27 -3.30 7.38
C GLY A 579 -1.67 -2.69 6.11
N ALA A 580 -0.36 -2.45 6.08
CA ALA A 580 0.31 -1.77 4.95
C ALA A 580 0.04 -2.44 3.60
N GLY A 581 0.10 -3.77 3.54
CA GLY A 581 -0.22 -4.57 2.34
C GLY A 581 -1.68 -4.97 2.27
N VAL A 582 -2.22 -5.57 3.34
CA VAL A 582 -3.54 -6.22 3.33
C VAL A 582 -4.72 -5.28 3.61
N TYR A 583 -4.45 -4.02 4.00
CA TYR A 583 -5.40 -2.96 4.29
C TYR A 583 -6.41 -3.36 5.39
N ASP A 584 -7.70 -3.43 5.08
CA ASP A 584 -8.78 -3.87 5.97
C ASP A 584 -9.06 -5.39 5.89
N GLY A 585 -8.29 -6.12 5.09
CA GLY A 585 -8.45 -7.55 4.83
C GLY A 585 -8.98 -7.88 3.43
N ARG A 586 -9.36 -6.89 2.62
CA ARG A 586 -9.79 -7.13 1.23
C ARG A 586 -8.67 -7.71 0.36
N TYR A 587 -7.41 -7.40 0.67
CA TYR A 587 -6.23 -7.93 -0.02
C TYR A 587 -5.55 -9.10 0.73
N ALA A 588 -6.17 -9.64 1.77
CA ALA A 588 -5.55 -10.68 2.58
C ALA A 588 -5.23 -11.98 1.80
N ASN A 589 -5.93 -12.26 0.69
CA ASN A 589 -5.61 -13.42 -0.15
C ASN A 589 -4.50 -13.16 -1.18
N ASN A 590 -3.90 -11.95 -1.19
CA ASN A 590 -2.85 -11.58 -2.12
C ASN A 590 -1.45 -11.92 -1.56
N GLY A 591 -0.78 -12.89 -2.19
CA GLY A 591 0.54 -13.34 -1.75
C GLY A 591 1.65 -12.29 -1.87
N TRP A 592 1.61 -11.41 -2.87
CA TRP A 592 2.59 -10.33 -2.99
C TRP A 592 2.49 -9.35 -1.83
N LEU A 593 1.26 -8.98 -1.44
CA LEU A 593 1.00 -8.00 -0.38
C LEU A 593 1.23 -8.58 1.03
N ASN A 594 0.99 -9.89 1.23
CA ASN A 594 1.33 -10.55 2.50
C ASN A 594 2.84 -10.73 2.68
N GLU A 595 3.58 -11.02 1.60
CA GLU A 595 5.05 -11.20 1.67
C GLU A 595 5.80 -9.88 1.65
N LEU A 596 5.13 -8.76 1.34
CA LEU A 596 5.71 -7.43 1.44
C LEU A 596 6.00 -7.11 2.91
N PRO A 597 7.25 -6.80 3.27
CA PRO A 597 7.58 -6.43 4.63
C PRO A 597 6.84 -5.15 5.05
N ASP A 598 6.23 -5.20 6.22
CA ASP A 598 5.70 -3.98 6.86
C ASP A 598 6.80 -2.92 6.95
N PRO A 599 6.55 -1.66 6.59
CA PRO A 599 7.58 -0.63 6.52
C PRO A 599 8.29 -0.37 7.85
N VAL A 600 7.57 -0.51 8.97
CA VAL A 600 8.08 -0.21 10.32
C VAL A 600 8.66 -1.47 10.97
N THR A 601 7.89 -2.53 11.12
CA THR A 601 8.28 -3.72 11.86
C THR A 601 9.14 -4.70 11.06
N LYS A 602 9.11 -4.62 9.74
CA LYS A 602 9.67 -5.59 8.79
C LYS A 602 9.04 -7.00 8.89
N ALA A 603 7.93 -7.12 9.59
CA ALA A 603 7.13 -8.35 9.64
C ALA A 603 6.44 -8.60 8.28
N THR A 604 6.25 -9.87 7.96
CA THR A 604 5.48 -10.35 6.80
C THR A 604 4.52 -11.43 7.29
N TRP A 605 3.43 -11.67 6.58
CA TRP A 605 2.53 -12.79 6.87
C TRP A 605 1.96 -12.81 8.31
N CYS A 606 1.97 -11.69 9.02
CA CYS A 606 1.37 -11.56 10.36
C CYS A 606 1.24 -10.11 10.78
N ASN A 607 0.46 -9.86 11.82
CA ASN A 607 0.32 -8.57 12.49
C ASN A 607 0.73 -8.69 13.97
N PRO A 608 2.02 -8.49 14.30
CA PRO A 608 2.47 -8.53 15.68
C PRO A 608 1.96 -7.30 16.46
N ALA A 609 1.74 -7.49 17.76
CA ALA A 609 1.49 -6.39 18.68
C ALA A 609 2.78 -5.61 18.95
N MET A 610 2.82 -4.35 18.53
CA MET A 610 3.97 -3.46 18.77
C MET A 610 3.94 -2.93 20.18
N LEU A 611 4.99 -3.16 20.95
CA LEU A 611 5.18 -2.65 22.30
C LEU A 611 6.44 -1.78 22.39
N SER A 612 6.40 -0.80 23.30
CA SER A 612 7.60 -0.02 23.64
C SER A 612 8.63 -0.89 24.37
N THR A 613 9.90 -0.49 24.28
CA THR A 613 10.97 -1.13 25.05
C THR A 613 10.66 -1.10 26.57
N ALA A 614 10.16 0.02 27.06
CA ALA A 614 9.82 0.19 28.48
C ALA A 614 8.66 -0.74 28.92
N ASP A 615 7.62 -0.91 28.08
CA ASP A 615 6.52 -1.81 28.41
C ASP A 615 6.93 -3.27 28.32
N ALA A 616 7.76 -3.63 27.34
CA ALA A 616 8.30 -4.99 27.22
C ALA A 616 9.13 -5.36 28.47
N GLU A 617 9.97 -4.45 28.96
CA GLU A 617 10.74 -4.62 30.21
C GLU A 617 9.80 -4.76 31.42
N ARG A 618 8.81 -3.87 31.56
CA ARG A 618 7.83 -3.87 32.64
C ARG A 618 7.00 -5.15 32.69
N LEU A 619 6.61 -5.66 31.54
CA LEU A 619 5.77 -6.87 31.38
C LEU A 619 6.61 -8.16 31.27
N ALA A 620 7.95 -8.06 31.29
CA ALA A 620 8.91 -9.16 31.09
C ALA A 620 8.64 -9.94 29.79
N LEU A 621 8.32 -9.23 28.70
CA LEU A 621 8.04 -9.76 27.36
C LEU A 621 9.27 -9.65 26.46
N LYS A 622 9.34 -10.56 25.52
CA LYS A 622 10.36 -10.60 24.45
C LYS A 622 9.68 -10.71 23.10
N ASP A 623 10.43 -10.38 22.05
CA ASP A 623 9.99 -10.64 20.66
C ASP A 623 9.48 -12.06 20.52
N GLU A 624 8.35 -12.21 19.81
CA GLU A 624 7.66 -13.48 19.51
C GLU A 624 6.91 -14.12 20.68
N ASP A 625 6.97 -13.57 21.91
CA ASP A 625 6.10 -14.03 22.99
C ASP A 625 4.63 -13.85 22.59
N LEU A 626 3.80 -14.87 22.79
CA LEU A 626 2.38 -14.79 22.50
C LEU A 626 1.66 -14.12 23.69
N VAL A 627 0.90 -13.08 23.40
CA VAL A 627 0.12 -12.34 24.39
C VAL A 627 -1.37 -12.37 24.08
N GLU A 628 -2.16 -12.30 25.13
CA GLU A 628 -3.58 -12.02 25.09
C GLU A 628 -3.80 -10.53 25.27
N ILE A 629 -4.49 -9.93 24.29
CA ILE A 629 -4.89 -8.51 24.30
C ILE A 629 -6.39 -8.47 24.55
N SER A 630 -6.81 -7.85 25.64
CA SER A 630 -8.20 -7.85 26.05
C SER A 630 -8.76 -6.42 26.13
N ASN A 631 -9.97 -6.25 25.59
CA ASN A 631 -10.84 -5.09 25.77
C ASN A 631 -12.16 -5.56 26.40
N GLY A 632 -12.36 -5.30 27.68
CA GLY A 632 -13.51 -5.84 28.42
C GLY A 632 -13.50 -7.37 28.42
N ASN A 633 -14.54 -7.95 27.84
CA ASN A 633 -14.71 -9.42 27.71
C ASN A 633 -14.22 -9.99 26.37
N LYS A 634 -13.71 -9.15 25.48
CA LYS A 634 -13.20 -9.55 24.18
C LYS A 634 -11.69 -9.73 24.25
N THR A 635 -11.17 -10.79 23.67
CA THR A 635 -9.74 -11.12 23.71
C THR A 635 -9.27 -11.63 22.36
N VAL A 636 -8.08 -11.21 21.95
CA VAL A 636 -7.36 -11.74 20.78
C VAL A 636 -5.93 -12.09 21.16
N GLU A 637 -5.32 -13.00 20.42
CA GLU A 637 -3.93 -13.42 20.62
C GLU A 637 -3.03 -12.90 19.52
N ALA A 638 -1.90 -12.28 19.88
CA ALA A 638 -0.91 -11.83 18.90
C ALA A 638 0.52 -12.05 19.42
N PRO A 639 1.50 -12.34 18.54
CA PRO A 639 2.90 -12.31 18.92
C PRO A 639 3.35 -10.87 19.18
N VAL A 640 4.25 -10.68 20.11
CA VAL A 640 4.83 -9.37 20.44
C VAL A 640 6.02 -9.05 19.53
N ILE A 641 6.13 -7.79 19.12
CA ILE A 641 7.34 -7.20 18.60
C ILE A 641 7.71 -5.97 19.43
N ILE A 642 8.96 -5.90 19.90
CA ILE A 642 9.48 -4.74 20.61
C ILE A 642 9.87 -3.71 19.56
N GLN A 643 9.14 -2.59 19.54
CA GLN A 643 9.29 -1.54 18.54
C GLN A 643 10.03 -0.34 19.14
N PRO A 644 11.30 -0.09 18.75
CA PRO A 644 11.99 1.14 19.11
C PRO A 644 11.19 2.38 18.69
N GLY A 645 11.14 3.38 19.55
CA GLY A 645 10.38 4.61 19.31
C GLY A 645 8.87 4.53 19.60
N GLN A 646 8.33 3.38 19.96
CA GLN A 646 6.94 3.26 20.42
C GLN A 646 6.76 3.97 21.77
N ALA A 647 5.69 4.75 21.93
CA ALA A 647 5.42 5.45 23.20
C ALA A 647 5.05 4.46 24.31
N PRO A 648 5.54 4.69 25.56
CA PRO A 648 5.15 3.87 26.69
C PRO A 648 3.64 3.91 26.95
N GLY A 649 3.07 2.72 27.21
CA GLY A 649 1.63 2.57 27.45
C GLY A 649 0.79 2.54 26.17
N VAL A 650 1.40 2.45 24.98
CA VAL A 650 0.70 2.35 23.71
C VAL A 650 1.04 1.04 23.00
N VAL A 651 0.03 0.37 22.50
CA VAL A 651 0.13 -0.84 21.67
C VAL A 651 -0.34 -0.51 20.27
N GLY A 652 0.41 -0.92 19.26
CA GLY A 652 -0.04 -0.87 17.87
C GLY A 652 -0.41 -2.27 17.37
N LEU A 653 -1.54 -2.41 16.67
CA LEU A 653 -1.95 -3.66 16.06
C LEU A 653 -2.61 -3.42 14.70
N ALA A 654 -2.07 -4.04 13.65
CA ALA A 654 -2.61 -3.89 12.30
C ALA A 654 -3.90 -4.69 12.10
N LEU A 655 -4.85 -4.11 11.36
CA LEU A 655 -6.06 -4.74 10.86
C LEU A 655 -5.78 -5.54 9.57
N GLY A 656 -6.76 -6.31 9.13
CA GLY A 656 -6.76 -6.96 7.83
C GLY A 656 -6.29 -8.43 7.83
N TYR A 657 -5.90 -8.96 8.96
CA TYR A 657 -5.42 -10.33 9.14
C TYR A 657 -6.45 -11.25 9.81
N GLY A 658 -6.13 -12.54 9.93
CA GLY A 658 -6.97 -13.51 10.65
C GLY A 658 -8.26 -13.86 9.92
N ARG A 659 -8.22 -13.93 8.58
CA ARG A 659 -9.34 -14.36 7.73
C ARG A 659 -9.66 -15.84 7.94
N LEU A 660 -10.90 -16.21 7.74
CA LEU A 660 -11.40 -17.58 7.85
C LEU A 660 -11.55 -18.27 6.48
N THR A 661 -11.40 -17.54 5.40
CA THR A 661 -11.55 -17.98 4.01
C THR A 661 -10.37 -17.55 3.17
N GLY A 662 -10.16 -18.23 2.02
CA GLY A 662 -9.04 -17.96 1.10
C GLY A 662 -7.81 -18.82 1.40
N ASN A 663 -7.21 -19.43 0.36
CA ASN A 663 -6.08 -20.36 0.53
C ASN A 663 -4.80 -19.66 1.01
N VAL A 664 -4.64 -18.37 0.73
CA VAL A 664 -3.49 -17.57 1.15
C VAL A 664 -3.72 -16.89 2.50
N ALA A 665 -4.97 -16.47 2.76
CA ALA A 665 -5.32 -15.64 3.92
C ALA A 665 -5.55 -16.42 5.23
N VAL A 666 -6.02 -17.68 5.13
CA VAL A 666 -6.36 -18.49 6.30
C VAL A 666 -5.14 -18.80 7.16
N GLY A 667 -5.28 -18.60 8.46
CA GLY A 667 -4.20 -18.85 9.43
C GLY A 667 -3.11 -17.78 9.45
N ILE A 668 -3.25 -16.70 8.70
CA ILE A 668 -2.29 -15.61 8.61
C ILE A 668 -2.69 -14.49 9.59
N GLY A 669 -1.87 -14.27 10.60
CA GLY A 669 -2.07 -13.24 11.62
C GLY A 669 -3.33 -13.43 12.48
N THR A 670 -3.83 -12.32 13.03
CA THR A 670 -4.95 -12.30 13.99
C THR A 670 -5.97 -11.25 13.56
N ASN A 671 -7.26 -11.59 13.61
CA ASN A 671 -8.34 -10.63 13.43
C ASN A 671 -8.47 -9.72 14.66
N ALA A 672 -8.18 -8.44 14.50
CA ALA A 672 -8.26 -7.45 15.57
C ALA A 672 -9.62 -6.73 15.68
N TYR A 673 -10.50 -6.84 14.67
CA TYR A 673 -11.84 -6.23 14.68
C TYR A 673 -12.71 -6.57 15.90
N PRO A 674 -12.68 -7.79 16.46
CA PRO A 674 -13.46 -8.10 17.64
C PRO A 674 -13.16 -7.22 18.87
N LEU A 675 -11.98 -6.59 18.95
CA LEU A 675 -11.64 -5.68 20.05
C LEU A 675 -12.37 -4.35 19.99
N ILE A 676 -12.85 -3.94 18.81
CA ILE A 676 -13.52 -2.66 18.59
C ILE A 676 -14.79 -2.55 19.46
N ASP A 677 -14.97 -1.39 20.10
CA ASP A 677 -16.24 -1.01 20.68
C ASP A 677 -17.10 -0.28 19.62
N ALA A 678 -18.17 -0.93 19.18
CA ALA A 678 -19.07 -0.39 18.18
C ALA A 678 -19.80 0.89 18.62
N SER A 679 -19.80 1.22 19.93
CA SER A 679 -20.41 2.46 20.45
C SER A 679 -19.45 3.65 20.51
N SER A 680 -18.16 3.42 20.31
CA SER A 680 -17.13 4.46 20.37
C SER A 680 -17.17 5.39 19.15
N SER A 681 -16.98 6.70 19.38
CA SER A 681 -16.75 7.69 18.31
C SER A 681 -15.37 7.60 17.66
N SER A 682 -14.42 6.92 18.32
CA SER A 682 -13.10 6.57 17.78
C SER A 682 -12.84 5.07 17.90
N PRO A 683 -13.39 4.27 17.00
CA PRO A 683 -13.39 2.80 17.13
C PRO A 683 -11.98 2.18 17.03
N TYR A 684 -11.01 2.93 16.53
CA TYR A 684 -9.63 2.46 16.32
C TYR A 684 -8.64 2.90 17.41
N LEU A 685 -9.12 3.66 18.40
CA LEU A 685 -8.38 4.00 19.59
C LEU A 685 -9.12 3.45 20.82
N LEU A 686 -8.53 2.46 21.46
CA LEU A 686 -9.13 1.76 22.59
C LEU A 686 -8.32 2.04 23.86
N ASP A 687 -8.98 2.44 24.92
CA ASP A 687 -8.38 2.66 26.24
C ASP A 687 -8.68 1.49 27.20
N GLY A 688 -7.94 1.39 28.29
CA GLY A 688 -8.16 0.35 29.31
C GLY A 688 -7.77 -1.06 28.88
N ILE A 689 -6.88 -1.19 27.92
CA ILE A 689 -6.44 -2.48 27.34
C ILE A 689 -5.54 -3.22 28.33
N LYS A 690 -5.78 -4.53 28.46
CA LYS A 690 -4.96 -5.42 29.27
C LYS A 690 -4.17 -6.36 28.37
N ILE A 691 -2.87 -6.47 28.66
CA ILE A 691 -1.96 -7.41 27.98
C ILE A 691 -1.47 -8.41 29.02
N ARG A 692 -1.60 -9.69 28.67
CA ARG A 692 -1.09 -10.79 29.48
C ARG A 692 -0.28 -11.73 28.62
N ARG A 693 0.87 -12.18 29.10
CA ARG A 693 1.60 -13.27 28.48
C ARG A 693 0.74 -14.52 28.55
N LYS A 694 0.67 -15.25 27.44
CA LYS A 694 -0.07 -16.52 27.39
C LYS A 694 0.54 -17.53 28.38
N GLU A 695 -0.33 -18.29 29.04
CA GLU A 695 0.09 -19.34 29.97
C GLU A 695 1.02 -20.33 29.24
N ASN A 696 1.98 -20.89 29.98
CA ASN A 696 3.03 -21.79 29.47
C ASN A 696 4.13 -21.14 28.61
N GLY A 697 4.20 -19.82 28.46
CA GLY A 697 5.25 -19.12 27.74
C GLY A 697 5.28 -19.44 26.25
N GLU A 698 4.11 -19.66 25.65
CA GLU A 698 3.97 -19.94 24.20
C GLU A 698 4.58 -18.80 23.38
N ARG A 699 5.26 -19.15 22.28
CA ARG A 699 5.86 -18.20 21.34
C ARG A 699 5.36 -18.49 19.94
N ARG A 700 5.18 -17.43 19.16
CA ARG A 700 4.84 -17.52 17.74
C ARG A 700 5.86 -16.75 16.92
N ALA A 701 6.63 -17.48 16.10
CA ALA A 701 7.66 -16.87 15.26
C ALA A 701 7.05 -15.82 14.30
N ILE A 702 7.73 -14.70 14.18
CA ILE A 702 7.37 -13.60 13.28
C ILE A 702 8.25 -13.69 12.02
N PRO A 703 7.70 -14.03 10.85
CA PRO A 703 8.47 -13.96 9.62
C PRO A 703 8.91 -12.50 9.36
N ARG A 704 10.20 -12.23 9.42
CA ARG A 704 10.77 -10.89 9.22
C ARG A 704 11.81 -10.90 8.10
N ARG A 705 11.77 -9.85 7.31
CA ARG A 705 12.73 -9.67 6.22
C ARG A 705 14.09 -9.18 6.71
N GLN A 706 14.09 -8.34 7.72
CA GLN A 706 15.26 -7.77 8.34
C GLN A 706 15.20 -8.06 9.85
N ILE A 707 16.19 -8.79 10.35
CA ILE A 707 16.31 -9.12 11.77
C ILE A 707 17.26 -8.12 12.47
N HIS A 708 18.23 -7.58 11.73
CA HIS A 708 19.28 -6.70 12.20
C HIS A 708 18.92 -5.25 11.87
N ASP A 709 18.90 -4.37 12.85
CA ASP A 709 18.40 -3.00 12.73
C ASP A 709 19.42 -1.93 13.19
N SER A 710 20.67 -2.32 13.47
CA SER A 710 21.80 -1.44 13.81
C SER A 710 22.85 -1.41 12.70
N MET A 711 23.44 -0.25 12.46
CA MET A 711 24.60 -0.13 11.57
C MET A 711 25.93 -0.53 12.23
N GLU A 712 25.92 -0.86 13.53
CA GLU A 712 27.10 -1.28 14.31
C GLU A 712 28.33 -0.35 14.18
N GLY A 713 28.10 0.94 14.04
CA GLY A 713 29.15 1.95 13.86
C GLY A 713 29.67 2.11 12.43
N HIS A 714 29.14 1.33 11.46
CA HIS A 714 29.43 1.50 10.05
C HIS A 714 28.54 2.58 9.43
N ASN A 715 29.08 3.43 8.58
CA ASN A 715 28.36 4.50 7.88
C ASN A 715 27.76 4.01 6.55
N GLN A 716 26.94 2.96 6.59
CA GLN A 716 26.27 2.44 5.39
C GLN A 716 25.28 3.47 4.84
N ILE A 717 24.55 4.18 5.71
CA ILE A 717 23.74 5.32 5.33
C ILE A 717 24.43 6.57 5.86
N ARG A 718 24.67 7.53 4.95
CA ARG A 718 25.16 8.85 5.32
C ARG A 718 23.97 9.77 5.51
N SER A 719 23.91 10.38 6.69
CA SER A 719 22.86 11.34 7.04
C SER A 719 23.51 12.64 7.55
N TRP A 720 22.92 13.76 7.16
CA TRP A 720 23.36 15.10 7.56
C TRP A 720 22.17 15.97 7.88
N THR A 721 22.38 16.99 8.69
CA THR A 721 21.42 18.10 8.78
C THR A 721 21.64 19.08 7.62
N VAL A 722 20.64 19.90 7.32
CA VAL A 722 20.74 20.98 6.32
C VAL A 722 21.95 21.89 6.59
N GLU A 723 22.26 22.17 7.87
CA GLU A 723 23.42 22.98 8.25
C GLU A 723 24.76 22.30 7.98
N GLU A 724 24.86 21.01 8.31
CA GLU A 724 26.09 20.24 8.03
C GLU A 724 26.33 20.11 6.54
N LEU A 725 25.27 19.95 5.74
CA LEU A 725 25.35 19.94 4.29
C LEU A 725 25.90 21.29 3.77
N SER A 726 25.44 22.42 4.31
CA SER A 726 25.92 23.76 3.93
C SER A 726 27.39 23.93 4.25
N LYS A 727 27.86 23.51 5.43
CA LYS A 727 29.27 23.56 5.85
C LYS A 727 30.14 22.68 4.95
N LYS A 728 29.74 21.45 4.69
CA LYS A 728 30.48 20.51 3.81
C LYS A 728 30.59 21.02 2.37
N THR A 729 29.62 21.78 1.91
CA THR A 729 29.65 22.38 0.59
C THR A 729 30.70 23.50 0.52
N ALA A 730 30.86 24.28 1.59
CA ALA A 730 31.90 25.30 1.71
C ALA A 730 33.32 24.67 1.75
N ASP A 731 33.48 23.58 2.51
CA ASP A 731 34.81 22.90 2.65
C ASP A 731 35.26 22.22 1.35
N LYS A 732 34.34 21.76 0.49
CA LYS A 732 34.69 21.16 -0.82
C LYS A 732 35.18 22.17 -1.86
N GLN A 733 34.88 23.46 -1.70
CA GLN A 733 35.47 24.51 -2.54
C GLN A 733 36.99 24.67 -2.28
N ASP A 734 37.50 24.10 -1.17
CA ASP A 734 38.92 24.14 -0.78
C ASP A 734 39.75 22.93 -1.29
N GLY A 735 39.33 22.26 -2.36
CA GLY A 735 40.25 21.47 -3.19
C GLY A 735 40.81 20.17 -2.62
N ARG A 736 40.07 19.43 -1.75
CA ARG A 736 40.46 18.07 -1.37
C ARG A 736 40.20 17.08 -2.50
N GLU A 737 41.27 16.69 -3.22
CA GLU A 737 41.23 15.63 -4.23
C GLU A 737 40.69 14.32 -3.61
N LYS A 738 39.71 13.67 -4.28
CA LYS A 738 39.32 12.29 -3.98
C LYS A 738 40.54 11.41 -4.29
N HIS A 739 41.19 10.84 -3.28
CA HIS A 739 42.19 9.80 -3.49
C HIS A 739 41.54 8.65 -4.29
N GLU A 740 42.00 8.50 -5.53
CA GLU A 740 41.59 7.35 -6.35
C GLU A 740 42.25 6.09 -5.73
N MET A 741 41.41 5.16 -5.25
CA MET A 741 41.95 3.93 -4.66
C MET A 741 42.67 3.12 -5.74
N SER A 742 43.90 2.71 -5.49
CA SER A 742 44.64 1.83 -6.39
C SER A 742 43.95 0.46 -6.43
N SER A 743 43.77 -0.08 -7.65
CA SER A 743 43.16 -1.39 -7.87
C SER A 743 44.10 -2.27 -8.69
N LEU A 744 44.26 -3.54 -8.26
CA LEU A 744 44.96 -4.56 -9.03
C LEU A 744 44.12 -5.07 -10.22
N ILE A 745 42.79 -4.78 -10.23
CA ILE A 745 41.89 -5.19 -11.29
C ILE A 745 41.86 -4.08 -12.33
N PRO A 746 42.08 -4.37 -13.62
CA PRO A 746 41.96 -3.39 -14.69
C PRO A 746 40.55 -2.78 -14.72
N LYS A 747 40.46 -1.47 -14.85
CA LYS A 747 39.20 -0.75 -14.95
C LYS A 747 38.47 -1.15 -16.23
N LEU A 748 37.23 -1.67 -16.10
CA LEU A 748 36.38 -1.96 -17.24
C LEU A 748 36.01 -0.67 -17.96
N LYS A 749 35.97 -0.72 -19.28
CA LYS A 749 35.58 0.41 -20.13
C LYS A 749 34.28 0.09 -20.85
N PHE A 750 33.34 1.02 -20.77
CA PHE A 750 32.04 0.94 -21.42
C PHE A 750 31.90 2.16 -22.34
N PRO A 751 32.42 2.11 -23.58
CA PRO A 751 32.60 3.32 -24.40
C PRO A 751 31.29 3.89 -24.93
N GLU A 752 30.27 3.08 -25.18
CA GLU A 752 29.00 3.59 -25.73
C GLU A 752 28.06 4.07 -24.63
N ARG A 753 27.75 3.21 -23.69
CA ARG A 753 26.81 3.49 -22.60
C ARG A 753 27.28 2.82 -21.33
N LYS A 754 26.95 3.44 -20.22
CA LYS A 754 27.05 2.83 -18.90
C LYS A 754 25.78 3.11 -18.10
N TRP A 755 24.97 2.07 -17.95
CA TRP A 755 23.76 2.19 -17.16
C TRP A 755 24.05 2.32 -15.69
N SER A 756 23.38 3.28 -15.03
CA SER A 756 23.58 3.60 -13.65
C SER A 756 22.27 4.04 -13.00
N MET A 757 22.23 3.98 -11.68
CA MET A 757 21.07 4.39 -10.91
C MET A 757 21.50 5.32 -9.78
N VAL A 758 20.73 6.36 -9.52
CA VAL A 758 20.88 7.22 -8.34
C VAL A 758 19.65 7.08 -7.47
N ILE A 759 19.85 6.93 -6.16
CA ILE A 759 18.78 6.83 -5.17
C ILE A 759 18.96 7.95 -4.15
N ASP A 760 17.98 8.87 -4.09
CA ASP A 760 17.97 9.96 -3.13
C ASP A 760 17.29 9.51 -1.82
N LEU A 761 18.09 9.42 -0.74
CA LEU A 761 17.59 8.94 0.54
C LEU A 761 16.74 9.98 1.27
N SER A 762 16.94 11.30 1.01
CA SER A 762 16.09 12.35 1.58
C SER A 762 14.68 12.35 1.00
N ALA A 763 14.54 11.95 -0.27
CA ALA A 763 13.25 11.84 -0.93
C ALA A 763 12.57 10.47 -0.67
N CYS A 764 13.37 9.43 -0.41
CA CYS A 764 12.85 8.07 -0.22
C CYS A 764 12.20 7.92 1.16
N VAL A 765 10.89 7.76 1.20
CA VAL A 765 10.14 7.55 2.45
C VAL A 765 10.02 6.09 2.89
N GLY A 766 10.51 5.13 2.09
CA GLY A 766 10.44 3.70 2.44
C GLY A 766 9.09 3.01 2.19
N CYS A 767 8.21 3.57 1.38
CA CYS A 767 6.83 3.09 1.14
C CYS A 767 6.71 1.71 0.45
N SER A 768 7.81 1.12 -0.02
CA SER A 768 7.87 -0.21 -0.66
C SER A 768 7.12 -0.38 -2.00
N ALA A 769 6.59 0.68 -2.63
CA ALA A 769 5.97 0.61 -3.95
C ALA A 769 6.90 0.00 -5.01
N CYS A 770 8.19 0.37 -4.98
CA CYS A 770 9.23 -0.16 -5.86
C CYS A 770 9.45 -1.68 -5.70
N VAL A 771 9.15 -2.26 -4.52
CA VAL A 771 9.29 -3.71 -4.26
C VAL A 771 8.21 -4.47 -5.02
N ILE A 772 6.96 -4.05 -4.91
CA ILE A 772 5.81 -4.67 -5.61
C ILE A 772 5.94 -4.50 -7.13
N ALA A 773 6.29 -3.30 -7.61
CA ALA A 773 6.51 -3.06 -9.03
C ALA A 773 7.62 -3.96 -9.61
N CYS A 774 8.72 -4.14 -8.88
CA CYS A 774 9.78 -5.06 -9.27
C CYS A 774 9.29 -6.51 -9.31
N GLN A 775 8.46 -6.91 -8.35
CA GLN A 775 7.93 -8.26 -8.24
C GLN A 775 7.03 -8.62 -9.42
N SER A 776 6.10 -7.74 -9.78
CA SER A 776 5.20 -7.94 -10.94
C SER A 776 5.95 -7.91 -12.27
N GLU A 777 6.82 -6.91 -12.48
CA GLU A 777 7.57 -6.76 -13.74
C GLU A 777 8.51 -7.94 -14.03
N ASN A 778 9.18 -8.45 -12.98
CA ASN A 778 10.28 -9.41 -13.14
C ASN A 778 9.90 -10.85 -12.78
N ASN A 779 8.62 -11.20 -12.68
CA ASN A 779 8.13 -12.54 -12.36
C ASN A 779 8.78 -13.11 -11.09
N ILE A 780 8.89 -12.29 -10.03
CA ILE A 780 9.50 -12.73 -8.77
C ILE A 780 8.46 -13.55 -7.99
N PRO A 781 8.76 -14.78 -7.60
CA PRO A 781 7.80 -15.65 -6.94
C PRO A 781 7.55 -15.23 -5.49
N VAL A 782 6.38 -15.61 -4.97
CA VAL A 782 6.04 -15.65 -3.54
C VAL A 782 6.54 -16.96 -2.96
N VAL A 783 7.12 -16.92 -1.75
CA VAL A 783 7.72 -18.10 -1.13
C VAL A 783 6.97 -18.58 0.12
N GLY A 784 6.15 -17.72 0.74
CA GLY A 784 5.36 -18.00 1.92
C GLY A 784 6.10 -17.85 3.26
N PRO A 785 5.37 -17.84 4.39
CA PRO A 785 5.90 -17.47 5.70
C PRO A 785 7.03 -18.38 6.18
N GLU A 786 6.92 -19.69 5.98
CA GLU A 786 7.94 -20.65 6.39
C GLU A 786 9.29 -20.42 5.69
N ARG A 787 9.26 -19.98 4.45
CA ARG A 787 10.47 -19.73 3.67
C ARG A 787 11.08 -18.38 4.06
N VAL A 788 10.26 -17.38 4.36
CA VAL A 788 10.75 -16.11 4.92
C VAL A 788 11.43 -16.35 6.28
N LEU A 789 10.85 -17.13 7.17
CA LEU A 789 11.46 -17.52 8.45
C LEU A 789 12.85 -18.18 8.29
N THR A 790 13.09 -18.84 7.16
CA THR A 790 14.38 -19.49 6.86
C THR A 790 15.28 -18.63 5.97
N GLY A 791 14.97 -17.33 5.76
CA GLY A 791 15.77 -16.39 4.97
C GLY A 791 15.82 -16.72 3.47
N ARG A 792 14.73 -17.31 2.92
CA ARG A 792 14.65 -17.73 1.51
C ARG A 792 13.74 -16.86 0.66
N GLU A 793 13.49 -15.65 1.09
CA GLU A 793 12.73 -14.66 0.33
C GLU A 793 13.37 -14.36 -1.03
N MET A 794 12.55 -14.03 -2.04
CA MET A 794 13.01 -13.87 -3.42
C MET A 794 12.99 -12.44 -3.96
N GLN A 795 12.52 -11.46 -3.21
CA GLN A 795 12.46 -10.06 -3.62
C GLN A 795 13.84 -9.51 -3.99
N TRP A 796 13.97 -8.88 -5.17
CA TRP A 796 15.24 -8.37 -5.70
C TRP A 796 15.63 -7.00 -5.13
N ILE A 797 14.65 -6.24 -4.68
CA ILE A 797 14.83 -4.98 -3.95
C ILE A 797 14.21 -5.12 -2.57
N ARG A 798 14.88 -4.60 -1.55
CA ARG A 798 14.38 -4.50 -0.18
C ARG A 798 14.59 -3.09 0.32
N ILE A 799 13.81 -2.67 1.29
CA ILE A 799 14.03 -1.42 2.02
C ILE A 799 14.61 -1.78 3.39
N ASP A 800 15.90 -1.57 3.56
CA ASP A 800 16.56 -1.75 4.85
C ASP A 800 16.26 -0.55 5.75
N ARG A 801 16.05 -0.80 7.04
CA ARG A 801 15.76 0.19 8.07
C ARG A 801 16.76 0.05 9.20
N TYR A 802 17.34 1.16 9.63
CA TYR A 802 18.28 1.20 10.74
C TYR A 802 17.83 2.23 11.77
N TYR A 803 18.00 1.88 13.06
CA TYR A 803 17.80 2.78 14.17
C TYR A 803 19.13 3.37 14.60
N HIS A 804 19.11 4.65 14.93
CA HIS A 804 20.27 5.39 15.40
C HIS A 804 19.90 6.21 16.64
N GLY A 805 20.74 6.23 17.67
CA GLY A 805 20.51 6.94 18.93
C GLY A 805 19.87 6.06 20.01
N ASP A 806 19.14 6.68 20.93
CA ASP A 806 18.46 5.97 22.03
C ASP A 806 17.30 5.10 21.47
N PRO A 807 17.23 3.81 21.78
CA PRO A 807 16.13 2.95 21.37
C PRO A 807 14.73 3.42 21.83
N ARG A 808 14.68 4.26 22.87
CA ARG A 808 13.40 4.84 23.34
C ARG A 808 12.90 5.93 22.39
N ASP A 809 13.83 6.69 21.76
CA ASP A 809 13.53 7.74 20.80
C ASP A 809 14.56 7.77 19.67
N PRO A 810 14.58 6.75 18.79
CA PRO A 810 15.58 6.62 17.76
C PRO A 810 15.27 7.49 16.54
N SER A 811 16.32 7.94 15.86
CA SER A 811 16.23 8.35 14.46
C SER A 811 16.14 7.10 13.58
N VAL A 812 15.39 7.17 12.51
CA VAL A 812 15.22 6.06 11.57
C VAL A 812 15.86 6.40 10.23
N LEU A 813 16.65 5.49 9.71
CA LEU A 813 17.29 5.64 8.40
C LEU A 813 16.83 4.51 7.48
N LEU A 814 16.40 4.87 6.27
CA LEU A 814 15.82 3.96 5.29
C LEU A 814 16.69 3.87 4.04
N GLN A 815 16.93 2.66 3.54
CA GLN A 815 17.79 2.45 2.37
C GLN A 815 17.22 1.39 1.43
N PRO A 816 16.78 1.76 0.21
CA PRO A 816 16.50 0.79 -0.84
C PRO A 816 17.77 0.04 -1.23
N MET A 817 17.76 -1.28 -1.12
CA MET A 817 18.89 -2.15 -1.39
C MET A 817 18.60 -3.14 -2.49
N LEU A 818 19.38 -3.06 -3.59
CA LEU A 818 19.26 -3.91 -4.77
C LEU A 818 20.67 -4.29 -5.28
N CYS A 819 20.74 -5.09 -6.37
CA CYS A 819 22.04 -5.36 -6.98
C CYS A 819 22.71 -4.05 -7.41
N GLN A 820 23.95 -3.85 -6.97
CA GLN A 820 24.72 -2.64 -7.23
C GLN A 820 25.38 -2.61 -8.61
N HIS A 821 25.27 -3.67 -9.41
CA HIS A 821 25.91 -3.80 -10.72
C HIS A 821 27.37 -3.35 -10.70
N CYS A 822 28.14 -3.89 -9.75
CA CYS A 822 29.54 -3.51 -9.50
C CYS A 822 30.42 -3.79 -10.71
N ASP A 823 31.30 -2.85 -11.10
CA ASP A 823 32.28 -3.07 -12.19
C ASP A 823 33.30 -4.14 -11.79
N ASN A 824 33.83 -4.09 -10.57
CA ASN A 824 34.70 -5.13 -10.02
C ASN A 824 33.85 -6.15 -9.24
N ALA A 825 32.98 -6.88 -9.93
CA ALA A 825 31.95 -7.70 -9.33
C ALA A 825 32.50 -8.96 -8.62
N PRO A 826 32.53 -9.03 -7.28
CA PRO A 826 33.03 -10.21 -6.57
C PRO A 826 32.21 -11.48 -6.84
N CYS A 827 30.95 -11.33 -7.22
CA CYS A 827 30.08 -12.44 -7.60
C CYS A 827 30.40 -13.06 -8.98
N GLU A 828 31.05 -12.32 -9.84
CA GLU A 828 31.47 -12.78 -11.19
C GLU A 828 32.70 -13.66 -11.10
N ILE A 829 33.68 -13.23 -10.34
CA ILE A 829 34.98 -13.94 -10.18
C ILE A 829 34.79 -15.35 -9.62
N VAL A 830 33.79 -15.54 -8.74
CA VAL A 830 33.56 -16.84 -8.07
C VAL A 830 32.59 -17.76 -8.79
N CYS A 831 32.07 -17.35 -9.95
CA CYS A 831 31.14 -18.18 -10.70
C CYS A 831 31.87 -19.23 -11.55
N PRO A 832 31.76 -20.55 -11.26
CA PRO A 832 32.55 -21.58 -11.93
C PRO A 832 32.14 -21.79 -13.40
N VAL A 833 30.96 -21.31 -13.79
CA VAL A 833 30.38 -21.50 -15.13
C VAL A 833 30.14 -20.17 -15.87
N ASN A 834 30.68 -19.07 -15.36
CA ASN A 834 30.50 -17.73 -15.92
C ASN A 834 29.03 -17.39 -16.22
N ALA A 835 28.14 -17.76 -15.30
CA ALA A 835 26.72 -17.41 -15.37
C ALA A 835 26.46 -15.96 -14.97
N THR A 836 27.41 -15.33 -14.27
CA THR A 836 27.40 -13.91 -13.94
C THR A 836 28.50 -13.24 -14.76
N THR A 837 28.16 -12.24 -15.57
CA THR A 837 29.09 -11.58 -16.50
C THR A 837 28.63 -10.17 -16.83
N HIS A 838 29.54 -9.30 -17.28
CA HIS A 838 29.21 -7.95 -17.71
C HIS A 838 28.70 -7.91 -19.15
N SER A 839 27.73 -7.02 -19.41
CA SER A 839 27.36 -6.62 -20.76
C SER A 839 28.25 -5.48 -21.25
N PRO A 840 28.28 -5.21 -22.58
CA PRO A 840 29.04 -4.09 -23.14
C PRO A 840 28.63 -2.71 -22.63
N ASP A 841 27.42 -2.59 -22.06
CA ASP A 841 26.85 -1.36 -21.50
C ASP A 841 26.84 -1.33 -19.96
N GLY A 842 27.68 -2.15 -19.33
CA GLY A 842 27.99 -2.09 -17.88
C GLY A 842 27.01 -2.81 -16.96
N LEU A 843 26.09 -3.63 -17.48
CA LEU A 843 25.21 -4.42 -16.65
C LEU A 843 25.92 -5.69 -16.16
N ASN A 844 25.95 -5.94 -14.86
CA ASN A 844 26.26 -7.26 -14.33
C ASN A 844 25.08 -8.18 -14.55
N GLN A 845 25.14 -9.02 -15.58
CA GLN A 845 24.06 -9.90 -16.01
C GLN A 845 24.05 -11.25 -15.29
N MET A 846 22.90 -11.90 -15.28
CA MET A 846 22.74 -13.28 -14.84
C MET A 846 22.20 -14.13 -15.99
N ILE A 847 23.02 -15.08 -16.47
CA ILE A 847 22.64 -16.00 -17.54
C ILE A 847 22.09 -17.26 -16.89
N TYR A 848 20.78 -17.34 -16.78
CA TYR A 848 20.07 -18.39 -16.03
C TYR A 848 20.39 -19.80 -16.52
N ASN A 849 20.47 -20.01 -17.82
CA ASN A 849 20.77 -21.33 -18.43
C ASN A 849 22.18 -21.85 -18.12
N ARG A 850 23.11 -20.98 -17.74
CA ARG A 850 24.46 -21.38 -17.30
C ARG A 850 24.55 -21.69 -15.81
N CYS A 851 23.59 -21.21 -15.01
CA CYS A 851 23.65 -21.33 -13.57
C CYS A 851 23.46 -22.78 -13.11
N VAL A 852 24.44 -23.33 -12.41
CA VAL A 852 24.43 -24.67 -11.81
C VAL A 852 24.15 -24.66 -10.30
N GLY A 853 23.86 -23.50 -9.73
CA GLY A 853 23.37 -23.38 -8.34
C GLY A 853 24.43 -23.53 -7.25
N THR A 854 25.71 -23.28 -7.52
CA THR A 854 26.77 -23.34 -6.49
C THR A 854 26.59 -22.32 -5.36
N ARG A 855 25.86 -21.22 -5.59
CA ARG A 855 25.53 -20.14 -4.64
C ARG A 855 26.71 -19.35 -4.06
N TYR A 856 27.95 -19.64 -4.45
CA TYR A 856 29.11 -18.89 -3.96
C TYR A 856 28.98 -17.39 -4.28
N CYS A 857 28.37 -17.03 -5.41
CA CYS A 857 28.10 -15.64 -5.78
C CYS A 857 27.21 -14.90 -4.76
N SER A 858 26.29 -15.58 -4.05
CA SER A 858 25.51 -14.95 -3.00
C SER A 858 26.31 -14.75 -1.72
N ASN A 859 27.17 -15.69 -1.36
CA ASN A 859 28.06 -15.57 -0.21
C ASN A 859 29.07 -14.45 -0.40
N ASN A 860 29.61 -14.32 -1.62
CA ASN A 860 30.61 -13.32 -1.96
C ASN A 860 30.05 -11.93 -2.27
N CYS A 861 28.73 -11.79 -2.38
CA CYS A 861 28.10 -10.48 -2.54
C CYS A 861 28.07 -9.75 -1.19
N PRO A 862 28.77 -8.59 -1.02
CA PRO A 862 28.76 -7.87 0.25
C PRO A 862 27.40 -7.24 0.56
N PHE A 863 26.59 -6.95 -0.47
CA PHE A 863 25.25 -6.37 -0.33
C PHE A 863 24.13 -7.39 -0.06
N LYS A 864 24.43 -8.69 -0.14
CA LYS A 864 23.50 -9.80 0.08
C LYS A 864 22.19 -9.66 -0.72
N VAL A 865 22.28 -9.34 -2.01
CA VAL A 865 21.16 -9.04 -2.91
C VAL A 865 20.95 -10.10 -3.98
N ARG A 866 21.53 -11.27 -3.84
CA ARG A 866 21.37 -12.39 -4.75
C ARG A 866 20.44 -13.42 -4.13
N ARG A 867 19.42 -13.85 -4.90
CA ARG A 867 18.34 -14.72 -4.44
C ARG A 867 18.42 -16.06 -5.16
N PHE A 868 18.23 -17.14 -4.41
CA PHE A 868 18.35 -18.49 -4.94
C PHE A 868 17.02 -19.23 -4.89
N ASN A 869 16.64 -19.83 -6.01
CA ASN A 869 15.43 -20.68 -6.11
C ASN A 869 15.69 -22.04 -5.48
N PHE A 870 15.51 -22.17 -4.16
CA PHE A 870 15.65 -23.43 -3.44
C PHE A 870 14.56 -24.45 -3.84
N PHE A 871 13.40 -23.94 -4.21
CA PHE A 871 12.23 -24.72 -4.61
C PHE A 871 11.72 -24.24 -5.96
N ASP A 872 10.85 -25.03 -6.54
CA ASP A 872 10.08 -24.63 -7.70
C ASP A 872 8.80 -23.91 -7.24
N TYR A 873 8.81 -22.59 -7.31
CA TYR A 873 7.69 -21.75 -6.88
C TYR A 873 6.69 -21.47 -8.00
N THR A 874 7.01 -21.86 -9.25
CA THR A 874 6.32 -21.36 -10.43
C THR A 874 5.73 -22.44 -11.34
N SER A 875 6.34 -23.64 -11.42
CA SER A 875 5.90 -24.69 -12.35
C SER A 875 4.55 -25.32 -11.99
N MET A 876 4.15 -25.22 -10.72
CA MET A 876 2.87 -25.76 -10.24
C MET A 876 1.70 -24.81 -10.44
N LYS A 877 1.96 -23.56 -10.82
CA LYS A 877 0.92 -22.57 -11.07
C LYS A 877 0.19 -22.85 -12.37
N LYS A 878 -1.11 -23.04 -12.26
CA LYS A 878 -2.01 -23.28 -13.38
C LYS A 878 -2.74 -21.98 -13.73
N GLU A 879 -3.42 -21.96 -14.85
CA GLU A 879 -4.37 -20.89 -15.15
C GLU A 879 -5.52 -20.85 -14.11
N PRO A 880 -5.95 -19.65 -13.71
CA PRO A 880 -5.56 -18.32 -14.24
C PRO A 880 -4.28 -17.75 -13.65
N GLU A 881 -3.73 -18.25 -12.55
CA GLU A 881 -2.61 -17.64 -11.80
C GLU A 881 -1.34 -17.47 -12.67
N SER A 882 -1.07 -18.40 -13.60
CA SER A 882 0.09 -18.32 -14.49
C SER A 882 -0.02 -17.19 -15.54
N LEU A 883 -1.20 -16.62 -15.75
CA LEU A 883 -1.42 -15.53 -16.71
C LEU A 883 -0.81 -14.20 -16.26
N VAL A 884 -0.49 -14.05 -14.96
CA VAL A 884 0.17 -12.84 -14.43
C VAL A 884 1.59 -12.67 -14.95
N TYR A 885 2.25 -13.73 -15.40
CA TYR A 885 3.65 -13.67 -15.79
C TYR A 885 3.88 -12.77 -17.01
N ASN A 886 4.85 -11.84 -16.85
CA ASN A 886 5.35 -11.01 -17.92
C ASN A 886 6.14 -11.88 -18.91
N PRO A 887 5.70 -12.00 -20.17
CA PRO A 887 6.36 -12.84 -21.17
C PRO A 887 7.73 -12.30 -21.61
N GLU A 888 8.04 -11.04 -21.33
CA GLU A 888 9.34 -10.42 -21.63
C GLU A 888 10.44 -10.88 -20.67
N VAL A 889 10.08 -11.48 -19.55
CA VAL A 889 11.00 -11.88 -18.49
C VAL A 889 10.95 -13.39 -18.27
N THR A 890 12.10 -14.06 -18.35
CA THR A 890 12.20 -15.49 -18.09
C THR A 890 11.66 -15.85 -16.70
N VAL A 891 10.76 -16.82 -16.62
CA VAL A 891 10.37 -17.48 -15.38
C VAL A 891 11.48 -18.46 -15.00
N ARG A 892 12.02 -18.34 -13.79
CA ARG A 892 13.19 -19.13 -13.36
C ARG A 892 12.74 -20.38 -12.63
N PRO A 893 13.32 -21.54 -12.97
CA PRO A 893 13.04 -22.77 -12.28
C PRO A 893 13.88 -22.91 -11.00
N ARG A 894 13.65 -23.98 -10.23
CA ARG A 894 14.48 -24.38 -9.10
C ARG A 894 15.96 -24.50 -9.52
N GLY A 895 16.87 -24.13 -8.62
CA GLY A 895 18.31 -24.34 -8.77
C GLY A 895 19.04 -23.17 -9.44
N VAL A 896 18.38 -22.06 -9.75
CA VAL A 896 18.99 -20.86 -10.37
C VAL A 896 19.06 -19.71 -9.40
N MET A 897 20.11 -18.89 -9.55
CA MET A 897 20.29 -17.63 -8.84
C MET A 897 19.58 -16.49 -9.59
N GLU A 898 18.93 -15.60 -8.84
CA GLU A 898 18.31 -14.39 -9.34
C GLU A 898 18.90 -13.13 -8.70
N LYS A 899 18.75 -12.01 -9.37
CA LYS A 899 19.10 -10.69 -8.86
C LYS A 899 18.49 -9.60 -9.73
N CYS A 900 18.47 -8.35 -9.26
CA CYS A 900 18.11 -7.20 -10.07
C CYS A 900 18.91 -7.14 -11.38
N THR A 901 18.21 -6.91 -12.49
CA THR A 901 18.77 -6.81 -13.86
C THR A 901 18.72 -5.38 -14.41
N PHE A 902 18.31 -4.38 -13.60
CA PHE A 902 17.90 -3.05 -14.06
C PHE A 902 16.78 -3.10 -15.11
N CYS A 903 15.91 -4.11 -15.02
CA CYS A 903 14.82 -4.35 -15.99
C CYS A 903 15.36 -4.37 -17.44
N ILE A 904 16.32 -5.28 -17.72
CA ILE A 904 16.98 -5.37 -19.00
C ILE A 904 16.00 -5.44 -20.18
N GLN A 905 14.83 -6.04 -20.00
CA GLN A 905 13.76 -6.09 -21.00
C GLN A 905 13.30 -4.68 -21.40
N ARG A 906 13.16 -3.76 -20.45
CA ARG A 906 12.77 -2.36 -20.69
C ARG A 906 13.89 -1.62 -21.42
N ILE A 907 15.14 -1.84 -21.03
CA ILE A 907 16.32 -1.28 -21.71
C ILE A 907 16.37 -1.72 -23.17
N GLU A 908 16.24 -3.03 -23.42
CA GLU A 908 16.33 -3.58 -24.77
C GLU A 908 15.13 -3.16 -25.65
N ASN A 909 13.93 -3.05 -25.09
CA ASN A 909 12.76 -2.55 -25.82
C ASN A 909 12.99 -1.12 -26.34
N VAL A 910 13.49 -0.21 -25.51
CA VAL A 910 13.79 1.17 -25.93
C VAL A 910 14.97 1.22 -26.91
N LYS A 911 16.02 0.42 -26.66
CA LYS A 911 17.16 0.31 -27.61
C LYS A 911 16.73 -0.14 -29.00
N GLN A 912 15.84 -1.16 -29.06
CA GLN A 912 15.30 -1.66 -30.35
C GLN A 912 14.44 -0.59 -31.03
N LYS A 913 13.56 0.08 -30.28
CA LYS A 913 12.72 1.17 -30.80
C LYS A 913 13.58 2.30 -31.37
N ALA A 914 14.53 2.82 -30.61
CA ALA A 914 15.43 3.88 -31.04
C ALA A 914 16.26 3.49 -32.28
N ARG A 915 16.70 2.21 -32.36
CA ARG A 915 17.42 1.66 -33.53
C ARG A 915 16.55 1.64 -34.79
N VAL A 916 15.28 1.21 -34.65
CA VAL A 916 14.32 1.19 -35.76
C VAL A 916 14.00 2.60 -36.24
N GLU A 917 13.88 3.54 -35.32
CA GLU A 917 13.61 4.95 -35.58
C GLU A 917 14.87 5.75 -36.04
N GLY A 918 16.06 5.15 -35.98
CA GLY A 918 17.33 5.77 -36.36
C GLY A 918 17.76 6.95 -35.47
N ARG A 919 17.35 6.96 -34.20
CA ARG A 919 17.63 8.03 -33.25
C ARG A 919 18.44 7.56 -32.05
N GLN A 920 18.94 8.49 -31.28
CA GLN A 920 19.51 8.23 -29.94
C GLN A 920 18.41 8.04 -28.90
N ILE A 921 18.75 7.36 -27.81
CA ILE A 921 17.89 7.21 -26.64
C ILE A 921 17.96 8.52 -25.83
N GLU A 922 16.82 9.07 -25.50
CA GLU A 922 16.73 10.29 -24.69
C GLU A 922 16.86 9.97 -23.20
N ASP A 923 17.35 10.93 -22.42
CA ASP A 923 17.40 10.78 -20.94
C ASP A 923 15.99 10.70 -20.37
N GLY A 924 15.77 9.72 -19.46
CA GLY A 924 14.45 9.45 -18.87
C GLY A 924 13.51 8.57 -19.72
N GLU A 925 13.86 8.25 -20.98
CA GLU A 925 13.05 7.35 -21.81
C GLU A 925 13.07 5.90 -21.30
N ILE A 926 14.17 5.48 -20.70
CA ILE A 926 14.26 4.18 -20.02
C ILE A 926 13.96 4.38 -18.54
N GLN A 927 12.86 3.79 -18.10
CA GLN A 927 12.51 3.72 -16.68
C GLN A 927 12.46 2.27 -16.23
N THR A 928 13.21 1.95 -15.17
CA THR A 928 13.07 0.66 -14.51
C THR A 928 11.71 0.61 -13.78
N ALA A 929 11.16 -0.59 -13.56
CA ALA A 929 9.87 -0.72 -12.87
C ALA A 929 9.86 -0.01 -11.49
N CYS A 930 10.97 -0.09 -10.75
CA CYS A 930 11.10 0.58 -9.45
C CYS A 930 11.20 2.11 -9.57
N SER A 931 11.78 2.66 -10.64
CA SER A 931 11.82 4.12 -10.85
C SER A 931 10.47 4.66 -11.31
N ALA A 932 9.79 3.96 -12.23
CA ALA A 932 8.46 4.35 -12.70
C ALA A 932 7.41 4.33 -11.57
N ALA A 933 7.49 3.33 -10.70
CA ALA A 933 6.56 3.16 -9.58
C ALA A 933 6.87 4.04 -8.36
N CYS A 934 8.00 4.75 -8.32
CA CYS A 934 8.39 5.53 -7.14
C CYS A 934 7.56 6.81 -7.01
N PRO A 935 6.61 6.93 -6.06
CA PRO A 935 5.81 8.14 -5.93
C PRO A 935 6.66 9.35 -5.51
N ALA A 936 7.74 9.12 -4.77
CA ALA A 936 8.69 10.15 -4.35
C ALA A 936 9.64 10.63 -5.47
N GLY A 937 9.74 9.89 -6.60
CA GLY A 937 10.73 10.17 -7.61
C GLY A 937 12.18 10.01 -7.14
N ALA A 938 12.39 9.28 -6.05
CA ALA A 938 13.70 9.10 -5.40
C ALA A 938 14.68 8.23 -6.21
N ILE A 939 14.20 7.41 -7.14
CA ILE A 939 15.01 6.49 -7.96
C ILE A 939 15.13 7.04 -9.37
N VAL A 940 16.34 7.38 -9.78
CA VAL A 940 16.66 7.89 -11.12
C VAL A 940 17.56 6.89 -11.82
N PHE A 941 17.23 6.54 -13.07
CA PHE A 941 17.98 5.61 -13.89
C PHE A 941 18.38 6.26 -15.21
N GLY A 942 19.59 5.98 -15.74
CA GLY A 942 20.03 6.55 -17.00
C GLY A 942 21.44 6.16 -17.40
N ASN A 943 21.94 6.80 -18.46
CA ASN A 943 23.28 6.58 -18.99
C ASN A 943 24.30 7.51 -18.31
N LEU A 944 25.21 6.95 -17.52
CA LEU A 944 26.26 7.71 -16.82
C LEU A 944 27.28 8.36 -17.76
N ASN A 945 27.46 7.82 -19.00
CA ASN A 945 28.39 8.39 -19.99
C ASN A 945 27.83 9.64 -20.66
N ASP A 946 26.51 9.86 -20.58
CA ASP A 946 25.90 11.12 -21.03
C ASP A 946 26.05 12.16 -19.92
N ALA A 947 26.91 13.14 -20.15
CA ALA A 947 27.20 14.18 -19.17
C ALA A 947 25.99 15.09 -18.83
N GLN A 948 24.97 15.11 -19.71
CA GLN A 948 23.76 15.89 -19.55
C GLN A 948 22.61 15.07 -18.93
N SER A 949 22.81 13.75 -18.77
CA SER A 949 21.80 12.91 -18.15
C SER A 949 21.64 13.26 -16.67
N ARG A 950 20.40 13.13 -16.19
CA ARG A 950 20.05 13.36 -14.78
C ARG A 950 20.86 12.48 -13.83
N VAL A 951 21.13 11.23 -14.24
CA VAL A 951 21.99 10.31 -13.46
C VAL A 951 23.41 10.84 -13.34
N ALA A 952 23.99 11.35 -14.41
CA ALA A 952 25.36 11.90 -14.40
C ALA A 952 25.44 13.18 -13.56
N GLU A 953 24.44 14.06 -13.64
CA GLU A 953 24.33 15.25 -12.82
C GLU A 953 24.26 14.90 -11.31
N LEU A 954 23.31 14.07 -10.93
CA LEU A 954 23.10 13.67 -9.53
C LEU A 954 24.29 12.91 -8.95
N SER A 955 24.98 12.11 -9.75
CA SER A 955 26.20 11.39 -9.31
C SER A 955 27.35 12.33 -8.95
N LYS A 956 27.34 13.57 -9.42
CA LYS A 956 28.32 14.62 -9.08
C LYS A 956 27.92 15.47 -7.86
N SER A 957 26.71 15.26 -7.35
CA SER A 957 26.21 15.99 -6.19
C SER A 957 27.14 15.87 -4.99
N ASN A 958 27.18 16.92 -4.15
CA ASN A 958 27.93 16.88 -2.87
C ASN A 958 27.40 15.82 -1.90
N ARG A 959 26.14 15.41 -2.07
CA ARG A 959 25.49 14.35 -1.28
C ARG A 959 25.83 12.95 -1.76
N SER A 960 26.42 12.82 -2.96
CA SER A 960 26.63 11.51 -3.59
C SER A 960 27.70 10.67 -2.87
N TYR A 961 27.40 9.37 -2.73
CA TYR A 961 28.34 8.37 -2.24
C TYR A 961 28.01 6.99 -2.81
N ARG A 962 28.98 6.11 -2.80
CA ARG A 962 28.80 4.70 -3.14
C ARG A 962 28.88 3.85 -1.89
N LEU A 963 28.03 2.85 -1.82
CA LEU A 963 27.98 1.97 -0.66
C LEU A 963 29.22 1.04 -0.65
N LEU A 964 29.87 0.88 0.51
CA LEU A 964 31.06 0.06 0.71
C LEU A 964 32.16 0.39 -0.32
N GLU A 965 32.36 1.69 -0.59
CA GLU A 965 33.35 2.13 -1.58
C GLU A 965 34.80 1.73 -1.20
N GLU A 966 35.06 1.52 0.10
CA GLU A 966 36.35 1.03 0.65
C GLU A 966 36.72 -0.38 0.18
N LEU A 967 35.75 -1.18 -0.30
CA LEU A 967 36.02 -2.50 -0.88
C LEU A 967 36.53 -2.45 -2.33
N GLY A 968 36.54 -1.28 -2.97
CA GLY A 968 37.06 -1.09 -4.34
C GLY A 968 36.23 -1.79 -5.43
N ILE A 969 35.01 -2.22 -5.14
CA ILE A 969 34.14 -3.01 -6.05
C ILE A 969 33.40 -2.17 -7.08
N GLN A 970 33.47 -0.85 -6.99
CA GLN A 970 32.93 0.15 -7.90
C GLN A 970 31.44 -0.08 -8.27
N PRO A 971 30.51 0.16 -7.31
CA PRO A 971 29.08 0.08 -7.58
C PRO A 971 28.62 1.03 -8.68
N SER A 972 27.66 0.62 -9.51
CA SER A 972 26.95 1.47 -10.47
C SER A 972 25.69 2.12 -9.89
N VAL A 973 25.35 1.81 -8.64
CA VAL A 973 24.32 2.54 -7.88
C VAL A 973 25.01 3.58 -7.01
N THR A 974 24.54 4.81 -7.11
CA THR A 974 24.97 5.94 -6.28
C THR A 974 23.82 6.30 -5.34
N TYR A 975 24.13 6.55 -4.08
CA TYR A 975 23.18 7.09 -3.12
C TYR A 975 23.44 8.57 -2.89
N LEU A 976 22.39 9.34 -2.73
CA LEU A 976 22.48 10.68 -2.16
C LEU A 976 22.17 10.58 -0.67
N ALA A 977 23.07 11.13 0.13
CA ALA A 977 22.95 11.12 1.58
C ALA A 977 21.60 11.67 2.03
N ASP A 978 21.05 11.08 3.07
CA ASP A 978 19.88 11.57 3.74
C ASP A 978 20.12 12.97 4.34
N VAL A 979 19.13 13.84 4.34
CA VAL A 979 19.18 15.17 4.93
C VAL A 979 17.97 15.38 5.79
N SER A 980 18.19 15.74 7.04
CA SER A 980 17.15 16.13 7.99
C SER A 980 17.15 17.64 8.25
N ASN A 981 16.00 18.17 8.62
CA ASN A 981 15.80 19.59 8.92
C ASN A 981 15.26 19.81 10.36
N PRO A 982 16.02 19.41 11.41
CA PRO A 982 15.56 19.54 12.78
C PRO A 982 15.36 21.01 13.17
N ALA A 983 14.36 21.28 14.02
CA ALA A 983 14.13 22.57 14.60
C ALA A 983 15.25 22.95 15.60
N LYS A 984 15.60 24.22 15.67
CA LYS A 984 16.60 24.75 16.58
C LYS A 984 15.99 25.74 17.56
N GLU A 985 16.48 25.71 18.80
CA GLU A 985 16.30 26.82 19.71
C GLU A 985 17.02 28.05 19.14
N GLU A 986 16.32 29.18 19.02
CA GLU A 986 16.99 30.42 18.71
C GLU A 986 17.96 30.73 19.84
N SER A 987 19.28 30.72 19.53
CA SER A 987 20.23 31.30 20.48
C SER A 987 19.76 32.72 20.78
N LYS A 988 19.44 33.00 22.04
CA LYS A 988 19.15 34.37 22.51
C LYS A 988 20.33 35.25 22.07
N ALA A 989 20.10 36.05 21.02
CA ALA A 989 21.03 37.07 20.55
C ALA A 989 21.08 38.21 21.54
#